data_2496709991b7cf6502d50eccb137dd22
#
_entry.id   2496709991b7cf6502d50eccb137dd22
#
_cell.length_a   1.000
_cell.length_b   1.000
_cell.length_c   1.000
_cell.angle_alpha   90.00
_cell.angle_beta   90.00
_cell.angle_gamma   90.00
#
_symmetry.space_group_name_H-M   'P 1'
#
loop_
_entity.id
_entity.type
_entity.pdbx_description
1 polymer ?
#
loop_
_entity_poly.entity_id
_entity_poly.type
_entity_poly.pdbx_seq_one_letter_code
_entity_poly.pdbx_strand_id
1 'polypeptide(L)'
;MLISLEWLKEYVDIKEDVKELENALTMIGQEVEAIEEQGKHLDNVVIGKIVEYGKHPNSDRLTLTKVDVGEGEPLQIVCGAPNHKLGDKVVVAKIGAVLPGDFKIAKSKIRDVESFGMLCSETELGTGSNSSGIIILPEDAPIGEEYRKYAGLNDVVFELEITPNRPDCLSHIGIAREIAAYYGRKVKYPSYDLFETLEDATNNVKIEIEDKERCRRFAGRVMKNITVKESPEWLKRRIKAMGLNPINNIVDATNFVMFEYNQPIHTYDLSKIEDKTIIIRAAKKGEKLVTLMGDEVELDGELVIADAVKPMSIAGIMGGLDSGITNETKDIFIEVAYFIPENIRKTGKKLGITSESGYRNERGTDIENVPEVLDRISSLIYEIAEGNIVGKAKDVYVSKYQKIEIPLDIKKFRKFAGKDIDSQEVARILTNLGLEVKSLGQETAVIIPPSYRQDLTRSADLYEEIIRMYGFENIENKMPVEDIKAGIKAEPIRLMDESRHILAKIGLQEVINYSFIDKAVKEFIKMDDEVIMIKNPIAETMGMMRPTLLWSVLNNIKENLNRNQDSIKIFEVAKVFKKAEELAQEDMHIAIGICGRDRKSLWDAKPEAYDFYMLKGYVEEYLELVGVKKYKLERTANSNFHPGRAADIKIGKLVVGTFGEVHPDIAEKMDITKERAYVAEINLSLLKQYMSKKFKYERIVKYPEVTRDLAIVLDDSVLVGDMIDAIKKTSDFIETVELFDIYKGEHIEAGKKSVAISLTLRNKVGTLKEEDITKVIDKVLNLVRTKYMGEIRQ
;
A
#
# COMPACT_ATOMS: atom_id res chain seq x y z
N MET A 1 -8.55 -8.67 11.02
CA MET A 1 -9.49 -8.99 12.15
C MET A 1 -9.24 -10.41 12.62
N LEU A 2 -8.96 -10.60 13.93
CA LEU A 2 -8.80 -11.94 14.47
C LEU A 2 -10.18 -12.54 14.83
N ILE A 3 -10.39 -13.80 14.48
CA ILE A 3 -11.65 -14.54 14.68
C ILE A 3 -11.35 -15.91 15.26
N SER A 4 -11.85 -16.18 16.48
CA SER A 4 -11.75 -17.47 17.16
C SER A 4 -12.78 -18.46 16.64
N LEU A 5 -12.35 -19.63 16.19
CA LEU A 5 -13.24 -20.72 15.72
C LEU A 5 -14.11 -21.26 16.86
N GLU A 6 -13.53 -21.40 18.06
CA GLU A 6 -14.26 -21.85 19.24
C GLU A 6 -15.40 -20.88 19.59
N TRP A 7 -15.13 -19.58 19.47
CA TRP A 7 -16.13 -18.56 19.70
C TRP A 7 -17.20 -18.50 18.58
N LEU A 8 -16.79 -18.63 17.30
CA LEU A 8 -17.75 -18.71 16.18
C LEU A 8 -18.75 -19.85 16.32
N LYS A 9 -18.31 -21.01 16.83
CA LYS A 9 -19.17 -22.20 17.05
C LYS A 9 -20.31 -21.96 18.05
N GLU A 10 -20.23 -20.95 18.87
CA GLU A 10 -21.35 -20.54 19.74
C GLU A 10 -22.52 -19.94 18.93
N TYR A 11 -22.20 -19.25 17.81
CA TYR A 11 -23.20 -18.53 17.00
C TYR A 11 -23.66 -19.29 15.76
N VAL A 12 -22.87 -20.19 15.23
CA VAL A 12 -23.24 -20.99 14.04
C VAL A 12 -22.68 -22.41 14.15
N ASP A 13 -23.49 -23.39 13.69
CA ASP A 13 -23.09 -24.79 13.66
C ASP A 13 -22.06 -25.03 12.54
N ILE A 14 -20.77 -25.09 12.90
CA ILE A 14 -19.65 -25.29 11.97
C ILE A 14 -19.26 -26.78 12.04
N LYS A 15 -19.40 -27.50 10.91
CA LYS A 15 -19.08 -28.90 10.76
C LYS A 15 -17.84 -29.15 9.89
N GLU A 16 -17.48 -28.14 9.14
CA GLU A 16 -16.37 -28.11 8.22
C GLU A 16 -15.03 -28.14 8.99
N ASP A 17 -14.03 -28.73 8.37
CA ASP A 17 -12.67 -28.63 8.87
C ASP A 17 -12.09 -27.20 8.63
N VAL A 18 -10.94 -26.94 9.22
CA VAL A 18 -10.29 -25.61 9.18
C VAL A 18 -10.02 -25.17 7.73
N LYS A 19 -9.59 -26.09 6.87
CA LYS A 19 -9.24 -25.80 5.48
C LYS A 19 -10.46 -25.55 4.60
N GLU A 20 -11.53 -26.30 4.82
CA GLU A 20 -12.81 -26.09 4.15
C GLU A 20 -13.40 -24.72 4.53
N LEU A 21 -13.31 -24.35 5.81
CA LEU A 21 -13.79 -23.07 6.31
C LEU A 21 -12.94 -21.89 5.80
N GLU A 22 -11.60 -22.03 5.77
CA GLU A 22 -10.68 -21.08 5.15
C GLU A 22 -11.09 -20.76 3.70
N ASN A 23 -11.26 -21.82 2.92
CA ASN A 23 -11.65 -21.67 1.51
C ASN A 23 -13.03 -21.01 1.37
N ALA A 24 -14.02 -21.43 2.18
CA ALA A 24 -15.35 -20.84 2.15
C ALA A 24 -15.33 -19.34 2.49
N LEU A 25 -14.64 -18.94 3.56
CA LEU A 25 -14.50 -17.53 3.97
C LEU A 25 -13.88 -16.71 2.85
N THR A 26 -12.77 -17.16 2.29
CA THR A 26 -12.08 -16.48 1.19
C THR A 26 -12.98 -16.34 -0.04
N MET A 27 -13.67 -17.40 -0.44
CA MET A 27 -14.55 -17.40 -1.62
C MET A 27 -15.77 -16.49 -1.48
N ILE A 28 -16.28 -16.27 -0.26
CA ILE A 28 -17.38 -15.32 -0.02
C ILE A 28 -16.89 -13.88 0.25
N GLY A 29 -15.57 -13.62 0.08
CA GLY A 29 -14.99 -12.28 0.16
C GLY A 29 -14.51 -11.87 1.56
N GLN A 30 -14.32 -12.85 2.47
CA GLN A 30 -13.67 -12.65 3.77
C GLN A 30 -12.29 -13.34 3.71
N GLU A 31 -11.32 -12.70 3.08
CA GLU A 31 -10.01 -13.28 2.83
C GLU A 31 -9.29 -13.67 4.12
N VAL A 32 -8.83 -14.93 4.17
CA VAL A 32 -8.03 -15.45 5.28
C VAL A 32 -6.56 -15.22 4.98
N GLU A 33 -5.92 -14.29 5.70
CA GLU A 33 -4.48 -13.98 5.55
C GLU A 33 -3.60 -14.97 6.30
N ALA A 34 -4.03 -15.38 7.50
CA ALA A 34 -3.29 -16.31 8.33
C ALA A 34 -4.22 -17.17 9.21
N ILE A 35 -3.70 -18.31 9.63
CA ILE A 35 -4.37 -19.21 10.58
C ILE A 35 -3.37 -19.54 11.68
N GLU A 36 -3.74 -19.26 12.92
CA GLU A 36 -3.00 -19.62 14.10
C GLU A 36 -3.70 -20.76 14.84
N GLU A 37 -3.07 -21.93 14.90
CA GLU A 37 -3.50 -23.05 15.76
C GLU A 37 -2.85 -22.84 17.14
N GLN A 38 -3.64 -22.36 18.10
CA GLN A 38 -3.13 -22.10 19.45
C GLN A 38 -2.63 -23.40 20.09
N GLY A 39 -1.50 -23.31 20.80
CA GLY A 39 -0.94 -24.46 21.49
C GLY A 39 -0.43 -25.60 20.61
N LYS A 40 -0.27 -25.41 19.28
CA LYS A 40 0.31 -26.44 18.38
C LYS A 40 1.71 -26.90 18.84
N HIS A 41 2.48 -26.01 19.44
CA HIS A 41 3.78 -26.33 20.05
C HIS A 41 3.69 -27.16 21.34
N LEU A 42 2.48 -27.40 21.85
CA LEU A 42 2.23 -28.23 23.04
C LEU A 42 1.80 -29.67 22.66
N ASP A 43 2.02 -30.11 21.45
CA ASP A 43 1.83 -31.49 21.04
C ASP A 43 2.74 -32.42 21.85
N ASN A 44 2.19 -33.54 22.33
CA ASN A 44 2.84 -34.45 23.25
C ASN A 44 3.15 -33.89 24.67
N VAL A 45 2.46 -32.80 25.06
CA VAL A 45 2.46 -32.28 26.43
C VAL A 45 1.17 -32.70 27.12
N VAL A 46 1.26 -33.48 28.21
CA VAL A 46 0.11 -34.09 28.88
C VAL A 46 0.11 -33.80 30.38
N ILE A 47 -1.01 -34.06 31.03
CA ILE A 47 -1.15 -34.01 32.47
C ILE A 47 -0.65 -35.32 33.08
N GLY A 48 0.28 -35.27 34.02
CA GLY A 48 0.78 -36.43 34.74
C GLY A 48 0.62 -36.30 36.25
N LYS A 49 0.65 -37.44 36.96
CA LYS A 49 0.66 -37.48 38.43
C LYS A 49 1.96 -38.11 38.92
N ILE A 50 2.63 -37.47 39.86
CA ILE A 50 3.85 -38.01 40.48
C ILE A 50 3.45 -39.17 41.43
N VAL A 51 3.80 -40.40 41.04
CA VAL A 51 3.46 -41.63 41.78
C VAL A 51 4.63 -42.16 42.61
N GLU A 52 5.88 -41.81 42.25
CA GLU A 52 7.07 -42.06 43.06
C GLU A 52 7.95 -40.79 43.09
N TYR A 53 8.55 -40.52 44.25
CA TYR A 53 9.38 -39.33 44.47
C TYR A 53 10.59 -39.68 45.32
N GLY A 54 11.80 -39.32 44.89
CA GLY A 54 13.02 -39.57 45.60
C GLY A 54 14.13 -38.57 45.22
N LYS A 55 15.23 -38.61 46.01
CA LYS A 55 16.43 -37.83 45.68
C LYS A 55 17.20 -38.50 44.54
N HIS A 56 17.77 -37.67 43.68
CA HIS A 56 18.64 -38.14 42.62
C HIS A 56 19.92 -38.76 43.21
N PRO A 57 20.37 -39.97 42.78
CA PRO A 57 21.51 -40.68 43.38
C PRO A 57 22.83 -39.90 43.28
N ASN A 58 23.00 -39.08 42.25
CA ASN A 58 24.25 -38.37 41.98
C ASN A 58 24.11 -36.83 42.08
N SER A 59 23.06 -36.30 42.77
CA SER A 59 22.83 -34.86 42.89
C SER A 59 21.96 -34.49 44.09
N ASP A 60 22.40 -33.53 44.90
CA ASP A 60 21.61 -32.96 45.99
C ASP A 60 20.52 -31.96 45.56
N ARG A 61 20.61 -31.49 44.34
CA ARG A 61 19.68 -30.46 43.78
C ARG A 61 18.63 -31.04 42.87
N LEU A 62 18.74 -32.29 42.45
CA LEU A 62 17.81 -32.94 41.52
C LEU A 62 16.95 -33.96 42.26
N THR A 63 15.75 -34.16 41.76
CA THR A 63 14.81 -35.18 42.17
C THR A 63 14.61 -36.21 41.07
N LEU A 64 14.37 -37.44 41.45
CA LEU A 64 13.98 -38.53 40.57
C LEU A 64 12.51 -38.84 40.81
N THR A 65 11.69 -38.68 39.81
CA THR A 65 10.24 -38.92 39.90
C THR A 65 9.81 -39.99 38.92
N LYS A 66 8.77 -40.77 39.30
CA LYS A 66 7.96 -41.53 38.31
C LYS A 66 6.61 -40.86 38.19
N VAL A 67 6.21 -40.61 36.97
CA VAL A 67 5.01 -39.84 36.65
C VAL A 67 4.08 -40.69 35.82
N ASP A 68 2.89 -40.94 36.34
CA ASP A 68 1.79 -41.57 35.59
C ASP A 68 1.20 -40.56 34.65
N VAL A 69 1.25 -40.87 33.36
CA VAL A 69 0.71 -40.04 32.27
C VAL A 69 -0.53 -40.63 31.60
N GLY A 70 -1.17 -41.60 32.27
CA GLY A 70 -2.39 -42.26 31.79
C GLY A 70 -2.16 -43.35 30.74
N GLU A 71 -0.91 -43.62 30.36
CA GLU A 71 -0.54 -44.59 29.31
C GLU A 71 0.65 -45.44 29.76
N GLY A 72 0.49 -46.76 29.82
CA GLY A 72 1.59 -47.69 30.09
C GLY A 72 2.19 -47.60 31.49
N GLU A 73 3.52 -47.82 31.60
CA GLU A 73 4.25 -47.68 32.85
C GLU A 73 4.60 -46.21 33.15
N PRO A 74 4.62 -45.79 34.44
CA PRO A 74 4.98 -44.44 34.82
C PRO A 74 6.36 -44.02 34.30
N LEU A 75 6.44 -42.82 33.68
CA LEU A 75 7.65 -42.29 33.10
C LEU A 75 8.64 -41.84 34.19
N GLN A 76 9.87 -42.34 34.13
CA GLN A 76 10.96 -41.84 34.96
C GLN A 76 11.45 -40.47 34.43
N ILE A 77 11.37 -39.42 35.27
CA ILE A 77 11.76 -38.06 34.91
C ILE A 77 12.66 -37.47 36.01
N VAL A 78 13.77 -36.89 35.61
CA VAL A 78 14.66 -36.12 36.47
C VAL A 78 14.25 -34.66 36.44
N CYS A 79 13.99 -34.06 37.62
CA CYS A 79 13.54 -32.67 37.73
C CYS A 79 14.45 -31.86 38.67
N GLY A 80 14.73 -30.60 38.29
CA GLY A 80 15.50 -29.66 39.09
C GLY A 80 14.67 -28.61 39.84
N ALA A 81 13.36 -28.58 39.63
CA ALA A 81 12.49 -27.62 40.30
C ALA A 81 12.27 -27.95 41.77
N PRO A 82 12.19 -26.96 42.68
CA PRO A 82 12.05 -27.20 44.12
C PRO A 82 10.59 -27.36 44.60
N ASN A 83 9.60 -27.09 43.75
CA ASN A 83 8.20 -26.87 44.17
C ASN A 83 7.26 -28.06 44.00
N HIS A 84 7.76 -29.28 43.79
CA HIS A 84 6.93 -30.45 43.59
C HIS A 84 7.16 -31.54 44.64
N LYS A 85 6.15 -32.39 44.84
CA LYS A 85 6.14 -33.48 45.81
C LYS A 85 5.35 -34.67 45.29
N LEU A 86 5.42 -35.79 46.05
CA LEU A 86 4.62 -36.99 45.78
C LEU A 86 3.13 -36.67 45.78
N GLY A 87 2.43 -37.14 44.77
CA GLY A 87 0.98 -36.95 44.57
C GLY A 87 0.59 -35.73 43.73
N ASP A 88 1.49 -34.78 43.49
CA ASP A 88 1.20 -33.60 42.68
C ASP A 88 0.85 -33.98 41.26
N LYS A 89 -0.14 -33.25 40.68
CA LYS A 89 -0.42 -33.26 39.26
C LYS A 89 0.38 -32.18 38.55
N VAL A 90 1.05 -32.56 37.49
CA VAL A 90 2.08 -31.74 36.81
C VAL A 90 1.94 -31.81 35.30
N VAL A 91 2.55 -30.86 34.64
CA VAL A 91 2.58 -30.81 33.15
C VAL A 91 3.85 -31.52 32.67
N VAL A 92 3.69 -32.50 31.80
CA VAL A 92 4.72 -33.42 31.32
C VAL A 92 4.89 -33.29 29.81
N ALA A 93 6.03 -32.84 29.33
CA ALA A 93 6.43 -32.98 27.95
C ALA A 93 7.02 -34.39 27.72
N LYS A 94 6.31 -35.22 26.97
CA LYS A 94 6.74 -36.58 26.57
C LYS A 94 7.86 -36.51 25.51
N ILE A 95 8.58 -37.62 25.31
CA ILE A 95 9.52 -37.75 24.20
C ILE A 95 8.81 -37.46 22.86
N GLY A 96 9.40 -36.60 22.03
CA GLY A 96 8.83 -36.13 20.75
C GLY A 96 8.14 -34.78 20.87
N ALA A 97 7.88 -34.23 22.05
CA ALA A 97 7.42 -32.86 22.20
C ALA A 97 8.50 -31.87 21.70
N VAL A 98 8.06 -30.78 21.07
CA VAL A 98 8.92 -29.67 20.59
C VAL A 98 8.45 -28.39 21.28
N LEU A 99 9.17 -27.93 22.26
CA LEU A 99 8.86 -26.76 23.06
C LEU A 99 9.39 -25.47 22.38
N PRO A 100 8.95 -24.26 22.80
CA PRO A 100 9.43 -23.00 22.29
C PRO A 100 10.96 -22.92 22.14
N GLY A 101 11.45 -22.32 21.03
CA GLY A 101 12.88 -22.30 20.71
C GLY A 101 13.41 -23.59 20.07
N ASP A 102 12.53 -24.38 19.42
CA ASP A 102 12.84 -25.66 18.77
C ASP A 102 13.47 -26.68 19.72
N PHE A 103 13.12 -26.57 21.01
CA PHE A 103 13.66 -27.48 22.05
C PHE A 103 12.95 -28.83 22.01
N LYS A 104 13.60 -29.82 21.38
CA LYS A 104 13.10 -31.20 21.25
C LYS A 104 13.31 -32.01 22.50
N ILE A 105 12.23 -32.56 23.06
CA ILE A 105 12.29 -33.51 24.17
C ILE A 105 12.65 -34.89 23.63
N ALA A 106 13.79 -35.37 24.05
CA ALA A 106 14.30 -36.72 23.75
C ALA A 106 14.70 -37.46 25.01
N LYS A 107 14.82 -38.79 24.89
CA LYS A 107 15.42 -39.58 25.98
C LYS A 107 16.81 -39.01 26.31
N SER A 108 17.01 -38.58 27.53
CA SER A 108 18.25 -37.96 28.00
C SER A 108 18.84 -38.69 29.22
N LYS A 109 20.14 -38.52 29.40
CA LYS A 109 20.82 -39.07 30.60
C LYS A 109 21.37 -37.91 31.42
N ILE A 110 20.77 -37.65 32.57
CA ILE A 110 21.13 -36.54 33.45
C ILE A 110 21.89 -37.10 34.65
N ARG A 111 23.18 -36.76 34.76
CA ARG A 111 24.10 -37.27 35.80
C ARG A 111 23.98 -38.79 36.00
N ASP A 112 24.06 -39.53 34.88
CA ASP A 112 23.98 -40.98 34.80
C ASP A 112 22.60 -41.64 35.04
N VAL A 113 21.54 -40.89 35.24
CA VAL A 113 20.17 -41.37 35.38
C VAL A 113 19.36 -41.00 34.11
N GLU A 114 18.63 -41.97 33.55
CA GLU A 114 17.78 -41.79 32.37
C GLU A 114 16.53 -40.97 32.71
N SER A 115 16.19 -40.02 31.86
CA SER A 115 14.94 -39.24 31.89
C SER A 115 14.16 -39.44 30.62
N PHE A 116 12.87 -39.78 30.72
CA PHE A 116 11.97 -40.06 29.58
C PHE A 116 10.94 -38.95 29.33
N GLY A 117 11.28 -37.71 29.69
CA GLY A 117 10.42 -36.53 29.51
C GLY A 117 10.94 -35.38 30.37
N MET A 118 10.14 -34.31 30.43
CA MET A 118 10.44 -33.15 31.25
C MET A 118 9.17 -32.65 31.95
N LEU A 119 9.30 -32.25 33.22
CA LEU A 119 8.27 -31.50 33.93
C LEU A 119 8.43 -30.02 33.60
N CYS A 120 7.36 -29.34 33.20
CA CYS A 120 7.44 -28.04 32.58
C CYS A 120 6.97 -26.89 33.47
N SER A 121 7.65 -25.76 33.38
CA SER A 121 7.22 -24.42 33.85
C SER A 121 6.39 -23.70 32.79
N GLU A 122 5.74 -22.61 33.19
CA GLU A 122 5.01 -21.76 32.25
C GLU A 122 5.92 -21.18 31.16
N THR A 123 7.14 -20.77 31.54
CA THR A 123 8.11 -20.18 30.58
C THR A 123 8.58 -21.19 29.54
N GLU A 124 8.82 -22.46 29.96
CA GLU A 124 9.23 -23.52 29.03
C GLU A 124 8.14 -23.89 28.04
N LEU A 125 6.88 -23.78 28.44
CA LEU A 125 5.74 -24.00 27.57
C LEU A 125 5.34 -22.76 26.77
N GLY A 126 5.92 -21.58 27.06
CA GLY A 126 5.51 -20.34 26.44
C GLY A 126 4.09 -19.86 26.83
N THR A 127 3.56 -20.37 27.95
CA THR A 127 2.19 -20.06 28.42
C THR A 127 2.15 -18.98 29.50
N GLY A 128 3.30 -18.53 29.98
CA GLY A 128 3.44 -17.48 31.01
C GLY A 128 4.90 -17.12 31.28
N SER A 129 5.11 -16.24 32.26
CA SER A 129 6.45 -15.72 32.62
C SER A 129 7.04 -16.36 33.91
N ASN A 130 6.31 -17.23 34.56
CA ASN A 130 6.78 -17.86 35.81
C ASN A 130 7.79 -18.98 35.54
N SER A 131 9.04 -18.75 35.95
CA SER A 131 10.15 -19.72 35.86
C SER A 131 10.64 -20.22 37.20
N SER A 132 9.97 -19.86 38.33
CA SER A 132 10.42 -20.20 39.67
C SER A 132 10.24 -21.69 40.04
N GLY A 133 9.46 -22.44 39.26
CA GLY A 133 9.17 -23.85 39.41
C GLY A 133 8.33 -24.41 38.26
N ILE A 134 7.99 -25.70 38.35
CA ILE A 134 7.09 -26.35 37.39
C ILE A 134 5.63 -26.01 37.68
N ILE A 135 4.76 -26.21 36.70
CA ILE A 135 3.31 -26.04 36.86
C ILE A 135 2.76 -27.18 37.74
N ILE A 136 2.13 -26.81 38.85
CA ILE A 136 1.36 -27.72 39.71
C ILE A 136 -0.13 -27.49 39.43
N LEU A 137 -0.83 -28.55 39.04
CA LEU A 137 -2.25 -28.49 38.67
C LEU A 137 -3.14 -28.88 39.89
N PRO A 138 -4.42 -28.46 39.89
CA PRO A 138 -5.43 -28.90 40.85
C PRO A 138 -5.58 -30.44 40.89
N GLU A 139 -6.05 -30.96 42.06
CA GLU A 139 -6.23 -32.40 42.26
C GLU A 139 -7.24 -33.06 41.32
N ASP A 140 -8.16 -32.32 40.77
CA ASP A 140 -9.20 -32.77 39.82
C ASP A 140 -8.73 -32.82 38.37
N ALA A 141 -7.53 -32.28 38.05
CA ALA A 141 -6.99 -32.29 36.69
C ALA A 141 -6.90 -33.71 36.12
N PRO A 142 -7.41 -34.04 34.92
CA PRO A 142 -7.49 -35.41 34.40
C PRO A 142 -6.10 -35.90 33.92
N ILE A 143 -5.65 -37.02 34.49
CA ILE A 143 -4.36 -37.62 34.11
C ILE A 143 -4.42 -38.15 32.67
N GLY A 144 -3.37 -37.86 31.88
CA GLY A 144 -3.25 -38.32 30.50
C GLY A 144 -3.90 -37.41 29.48
N GLU A 145 -4.70 -36.40 29.90
CA GLU A 145 -5.27 -35.44 28.99
C GLU A 145 -4.20 -34.52 28.42
N GLU A 146 -4.32 -34.14 27.15
CA GLU A 146 -3.47 -33.14 26.52
C GLU A 146 -3.54 -31.79 27.28
N TYR A 147 -2.41 -31.27 27.70
CA TYR A 147 -2.36 -30.01 28.46
C TYR A 147 -2.97 -28.85 27.71
N ARG A 148 -2.77 -28.76 26.37
CA ARG A 148 -3.35 -27.69 25.54
C ARG A 148 -4.89 -27.67 25.65
N LYS A 149 -5.53 -28.86 25.71
CA LYS A 149 -6.98 -28.97 25.84
C LYS A 149 -7.46 -28.57 27.24
N TYR A 150 -6.79 -29.08 28.28
CA TYR A 150 -7.09 -28.70 29.66
C TYR A 150 -6.90 -27.21 29.94
N ALA A 151 -5.84 -26.60 29.39
CA ALA A 151 -5.54 -25.18 29.53
C ALA A 151 -6.39 -24.30 28.59
N GLY A 152 -7.21 -24.91 27.73
CA GLY A 152 -8.00 -24.18 26.72
C GLY A 152 -7.15 -23.46 25.68
N LEU A 153 -6.00 -24.03 25.33
CA LEU A 153 -5.07 -23.53 24.31
C LEU A 153 -5.20 -24.36 23.03
N ASN A 154 -6.41 -24.70 22.62
CA ASN A 154 -6.69 -25.53 21.45
C ASN A 154 -7.60 -24.82 20.42
N ASP A 155 -7.72 -23.51 20.53
CA ASP A 155 -8.49 -22.71 19.58
C ASP A 155 -7.73 -22.54 18.27
N VAL A 156 -8.47 -22.28 17.21
CA VAL A 156 -7.96 -21.87 15.90
C VAL A 156 -8.40 -20.42 15.66
N VAL A 157 -7.44 -19.54 15.45
CA VAL A 157 -7.71 -18.13 15.20
C VAL A 157 -7.43 -17.82 13.73
N PHE A 158 -8.43 -17.34 13.01
CA PHE A 158 -8.29 -16.85 11.65
C PHE A 158 -7.96 -15.35 11.68
N GLU A 159 -6.98 -14.93 10.92
CA GLU A 159 -6.75 -13.53 10.61
C GLU A 159 -7.43 -13.20 9.29
N LEU A 160 -8.48 -12.35 9.35
CA LEU A 160 -9.27 -11.96 8.18
C LEU A 160 -8.95 -10.53 7.76
N GLU A 161 -8.75 -10.32 6.44
CA GLU A 161 -8.73 -9.00 5.85
C GLU A 161 -10.17 -8.55 5.54
N ILE A 162 -10.69 -7.65 6.39
CA ILE A 162 -12.04 -7.12 6.23
C ILE A 162 -12.00 -5.81 5.45
N THR A 163 -12.63 -5.80 4.28
CA THR A 163 -12.71 -4.62 3.43
C THR A 163 -13.49 -3.47 4.09
N PRO A 164 -13.16 -2.19 3.82
CA PRO A 164 -13.77 -1.05 4.50
C PRO A 164 -15.29 -0.91 4.32
N ASN A 165 -15.87 -1.51 3.27
CA ASN A 165 -17.31 -1.53 3.03
C ASN A 165 -18.07 -2.58 3.85
N ARG A 166 -17.37 -3.51 4.53
CA ARG A 166 -17.96 -4.59 5.30
C ARG A 166 -17.69 -4.45 6.81
N PRO A 167 -18.00 -3.30 7.44
CA PRO A 167 -17.81 -3.13 8.89
C PRO A 167 -18.61 -4.13 9.71
N ASP A 168 -19.74 -4.62 9.23
CA ASP A 168 -20.54 -5.68 9.85
C ASP A 168 -19.73 -6.95 10.16
N CYS A 169 -18.72 -7.25 9.34
CA CYS A 169 -17.80 -8.39 9.51
C CYS A 169 -16.65 -8.13 10.50
N LEU A 170 -16.54 -6.95 11.10
CA LEU A 170 -15.59 -6.67 12.19
C LEU A 170 -16.05 -7.25 13.54
N SER A 171 -16.83 -8.35 13.52
CA SER A 171 -17.37 -9.03 14.70
C SER A 171 -17.59 -10.51 14.46
N HIS A 172 -17.61 -11.31 15.55
CA HIS A 172 -17.91 -12.74 15.47
C HIS A 172 -19.31 -13.01 14.97
N ILE A 173 -20.31 -12.25 15.41
CA ILE A 173 -21.69 -12.37 14.92
C ILE A 173 -21.79 -12.02 13.42
N GLY A 174 -21.04 -11.01 12.95
CA GLY A 174 -21.00 -10.67 11.53
C GLY A 174 -20.45 -11.80 10.66
N ILE A 175 -19.32 -12.38 11.04
CA ILE A 175 -18.75 -13.54 10.35
C ILE A 175 -19.65 -14.78 10.47
N ALA A 176 -20.29 -14.99 11.63
CA ALA A 176 -21.25 -16.06 11.79
C ALA A 176 -22.47 -15.92 10.85
N ARG A 177 -22.95 -14.69 10.57
CA ARG A 177 -23.98 -14.41 9.56
C ARG A 177 -23.55 -14.82 8.16
N GLU A 178 -22.31 -14.50 7.78
CA GLU A 178 -21.74 -14.88 6.48
C GLU A 178 -21.63 -16.39 6.31
N ILE A 179 -21.06 -17.07 7.30
CA ILE A 179 -20.97 -18.54 7.32
C ILE A 179 -22.37 -19.18 7.28
N ALA A 180 -23.30 -18.68 8.08
CA ALA A 180 -24.66 -19.18 8.12
C ALA A 180 -25.38 -19.00 6.78
N ALA A 181 -25.22 -17.84 6.12
CA ALA A 181 -25.81 -17.56 4.82
C ALA A 181 -25.27 -18.51 3.74
N TYR A 182 -23.95 -18.72 3.71
CA TYR A 182 -23.28 -19.58 2.73
C TYR A 182 -23.73 -21.05 2.85
N TYR A 183 -23.74 -21.60 4.07
CA TYR A 183 -24.12 -22.99 4.30
C TYR A 183 -25.63 -23.20 4.50
N GLY A 184 -26.48 -22.16 4.41
CA GLY A 184 -27.92 -22.22 4.64
C GLY A 184 -28.29 -22.60 6.07
N ARG A 185 -27.53 -22.15 7.06
CA ARG A 185 -27.70 -22.36 8.50
C ARG A 185 -28.34 -21.15 9.18
N LYS A 186 -28.70 -21.28 10.46
CA LYS A 186 -29.23 -20.18 11.27
C LYS A 186 -28.16 -19.69 12.25
N VAL A 187 -28.11 -18.37 12.44
CA VAL A 187 -27.32 -17.76 13.50
C VAL A 187 -28.04 -17.93 14.84
N LYS A 188 -27.30 -18.30 15.85
CA LYS A 188 -27.74 -18.34 17.26
C LYS A 188 -27.23 -17.08 17.93
N TYR A 189 -28.12 -16.17 18.26
CA TYR A 189 -27.76 -14.98 19.03
C TYR A 189 -27.61 -15.31 20.50
N PRO A 190 -26.75 -14.59 21.26
CA PRO A 190 -26.65 -14.75 22.70
C PRO A 190 -28.01 -14.52 23.37
N SER A 191 -28.37 -15.39 24.30
CA SER A 191 -29.52 -15.18 25.17
C SER A 191 -29.06 -14.77 26.54
N TYR A 192 -29.68 -13.76 27.12
CA TYR A 192 -29.35 -13.25 28.46
C TYR A 192 -30.60 -12.70 29.14
N ASP A 193 -30.57 -12.66 30.47
CA ASP A 193 -31.60 -12.11 31.29
C ASP A 193 -31.13 -10.77 31.87
N LEU A 194 -32.04 -9.79 31.92
CA LEU A 194 -31.80 -8.49 32.55
C LEU A 194 -32.59 -8.39 33.87
N PHE A 195 -31.84 -8.34 34.95
CA PHE A 195 -32.44 -8.19 36.31
C PHE A 195 -32.36 -6.71 36.75
N GLU A 196 -33.23 -5.88 36.19
CA GLU A 196 -33.33 -4.46 36.51
C GLU A 196 -33.97 -4.24 37.88
N THR A 197 -33.36 -3.38 38.71
CA THR A 197 -33.98 -2.97 39.97
C THR A 197 -35.08 -1.92 39.73
N LEU A 198 -35.96 -1.74 40.71
CA LEU A 198 -37.00 -0.70 40.65
C LEU A 198 -36.46 0.73 40.90
N GLU A 199 -35.20 0.84 41.35
CA GLU A 199 -34.54 2.13 41.51
C GLU A 199 -34.22 2.74 40.15
N ASP A 200 -34.57 3.98 39.92
CA ASP A 200 -34.35 4.64 38.62
C ASP A 200 -33.09 5.54 38.62
N ALA A 201 -31.94 4.97 38.94
CA ALA A 201 -30.69 5.75 39.02
C ALA A 201 -30.23 6.25 37.67
N THR A 202 -30.57 5.56 36.56
CA THR A 202 -30.22 6.02 35.22
C THR A 202 -30.94 7.31 34.85
N ASN A 203 -32.17 7.54 35.35
CA ASN A 203 -32.85 8.81 35.13
C ASN A 203 -32.21 9.98 35.87
N ASN A 204 -31.42 9.74 36.90
CA ASN A 204 -30.65 10.76 37.58
C ASN A 204 -29.41 11.22 36.79
N VAL A 205 -29.02 10.52 35.71
CA VAL A 205 -27.96 10.95 34.81
C VAL A 205 -28.58 11.71 33.64
N LYS A 206 -28.22 12.98 33.48
CA LYS A 206 -28.70 13.81 32.37
C LYS A 206 -27.84 13.51 31.12
N ILE A 207 -28.51 13.23 29.98
CA ILE A 207 -27.85 13.04 28.69
C ILE A 207 -28.32 14.14 27.74
N GLU A 208 -27.39 14.94 27.23
CA GLU A 208 -27.64 15.99 26.26
C GLU A 208 -26.80 15.82 25.01
N ILE A 209 -27.46 15.67 23.85
CA ILE A 209 -26.79 15.68 22.56
C ILE A 209 -26.92 17.08 21.97
N GLU A 210 -25.90 17.93 22.15
CA GLU A 210 -25.83 19.25 21.54
C GLU A 210 -25.49 19.13 20.03
N ASP A 211 -24.58 18.26 19.67
CA ASP A 211 -24.18 18.01 18.28
C ASP A 211 -24.94 16.82 17.67
N LYS A 212 -26.15 17.13 17.21
CA LYS A 212 -27.08 16.15 16.64
C LYS A 212 -26.69 15.64 15.24
N GLU A 213 -25.76 16.33 14.56
CA GLU A 213 -25.28 15.93 13.24
C GLU A 213 -24.23 14.84 13.36
N ARG A 214 -23.31 14.95 14.33
CA ARG A 214 -22.20 14.01 14.52
C ARG A 214 -22.50 12.86 15.46
N CYS A 215 -23.47 13.00 16.39
CA CYS A 215 -23.98 11.92 17.24
C CYS A 215 -25.47 11.75 17.01
N ARG A 216 -25.92 10.65 16.42
CA ARG A 216 -27.34 10.41 16.11
C ARG A 216 -28.08 9.58 17.14
N ARG A 217 -27.36 8.76 17.91
CA ARG A 217 -27.92 7.94 18.98
C ARG A 217 -26.89 7.78 20.09
N PHE A 218 -27.34 7.95 21.33
CA PHE A 218 -26.53 7.75 22.51
C PHE A 218 -27.37 7.07 23.58
N ALA A 219 -26.98 5.89 24.01
CA ALA A 219 -27.68 5.17 25.07
C ALA A 219 -26.74 4.91 26.24
N GLY A 220 -27.28 4.90 27.44
CA GLY A 220 -26.50 4.62 28.62
C GLY A 220 -27.30 3.97 29.73
N ARG A 221 -26.60 3.32 30.65
CA ARG A 221 -27.15 2.64 31.81
C ARG A 221 -26.22 2.77 33.01
N VAL A 222 -26.82 2.91 34.21
CA VAL A 222 -26.07 2.89 35.47
C VAL A 222 -26.07 1.50 36.05
N MET A 223 -24.88 1.05 36.48
CA MET A 223 -24.76 -0.11 37.36
C MET A 223 -24.06 0.28 38.66
N LYS A 224 -24.53 -0.28 39.78
CA LYS A 224 -24.05 0.02 41.14
C LYS A 224 -23.51 -1.21 41.83
N ASN A 225 -22.67 -0.97 42.83
CA ASN A 225 -22.08 -2.03 43.68
C ASN A 225 -21.33 -3.09 42.89
N ILE A 226 -20.67 -2.71 41.79
CA ILE A 226 -19.82 -3.62 41.02
C ILE A 226 -18.52 -3.89 41.78
N THR A 227 -17.91 -5.04 41.52
CA THR A 227 -16.58 -5.38 41.99
C THR A 227 -15.63 -5.48 40.82
N VAL A 228 -14.71 -4.51 40.70
CA VAL A 228 -13.62 -4.59 39.71
C VAL A 228 -12.60 -5.59 40.22
N LYS A 229 -12.36 -6.62 39.44
CA LYS A 229 -11.44 -7.72 39.74
C LYS A 229 -10.84 -8.30 38.47
N GLU A 230 -9.96 -9.23 38.61
CA GLU A 230 -9.42 -9.97 37.48
C GLU A 230 -10.54 -10.71 36.72
N SER A 231 -10.47 -10.71 35.39
CA SER A 231 -11.44 -11.39 34.53
C SER A 231 -11.46 -12.90 34.74
N PRO A 232 -12.62 -13.56 34.62
CA PRO A 232 -12.67 -15.02 34.63
C PRO A 232 -11.87 -15.62 33.45
N GLU A 233 -11.35 -16.84 33.63
CA GLU A 233 -10.41 -17.43 32.66
C GLU A 233 -10.99 -17.58 31.24
N TRP A 234 -12.27 -17.88 31.10
CA TRP A 234 -12.90 -17.95 29.79
C TRP A 234 -12.85 -16.60 29.04
N LEU A 235 -13.06 -15.47 29.74
CA LEU A 235 -13.02 -14.14 29.17
C LEU A 235 -11.58 -13.75 28.80
N LYS A 236 -10.61 -14.02 29.68
CA LYS A 236 -9.18 -13.79 29.38
C LYS A 236 -8.73 -14.54 28.12
N ARG A 237 -9.16 -15.79 27.94
CA ARG A 237 -8.86 -16.57 26.73
C ARG A 237 -9.40 -15.91 25.48
N ARG A 238 -10.67 -15.46 25.49
CA ARG A 238 -11.31 -14.76 24.36
C ARG A 238 -10.57 -13.46 24.02
N ILE A 239 -10.21 -12.68 25.03
CA ILE A 239 -9.47 -11.42 24.85
C ILE A 239 -8.08 -11.66 24.27
N LYS A 240 -7.36 -12.67 24.79
CA LYS A 240 -6.04 -13.05 24.25
C LYS A 240 -6.13 -13.56 22.80
N ALA A 241 -7.16 -14.34 22.46
CA ALA A 241 -7.40 -14.79 21.09
C ALA A 241 -7.61 -13.61 20.11
N MET A 242 -8.06 -12.45 20.60
CA MET A 242 -8.19 -11.20 19.82
C MET A 242 -6.91 -10.35 19.83
N GLY A 243 -5.80 -10.89 20.34
CA GLY A 243 -4.51 -10.18 20.38
C GLY A 243 -4.42 -9.09 21.47
N LEU A 244 -5.38 -9.03 22.39
CA LEU A 244 -5.39 -8.06 23.48
C LEU A 244 -4.88 -8.66 24.81
N ASN A 245 -4.31 -7.81 25.65
CA ASN A 245 -3.97 -8.17 27.00
C ASN A 245 -5.16 -7.94 27.94
N PRO A 246 -5.57 -8.94 28.75
CA PRO A 246 -6.61 -8.76 29.76
C PRO A 246 -6.20 -7.69 30.78
N ILE A 247 -7.15 -6.84 31.16
CA ILE A 247 -6.95 -5.73 32.13
C ILE A 247 -7.74 -5.98 33.41
N ASN A 248 -9.07 -5.98 33.32
CA ASN A 248 -9.99 -6.30 34.41
C ASN A 248 -11.35 -6.72 33.83
N ASN A 249 -12.20 -7.30 34.68
CA ASN A 249 -13.49 -7.84 34.28
C ASN A 249 -14.42 -6.82 33.58
N ILE A 250 -14.33 -5.52 33.87
CA ILE A 250 -15.17 -4.49 33.24
C ILE A 250 -14.64 -4.14 31.84
N VAL A 251 -13.35 -3.81 31.73
CA VAL A 251 -12.74 -3.42 30.46
C VAL A 251 -12.73 -4.61 29.47
N ASP A 252 -12.41 -5.81 29.96
CA ASP A 252 -12.40 -7.02 29.13
C ASP A 252 -13.82 -7.38 28.64
N ALA A 253 -14.86 -7.16 29.47
CA ALA A 253 -16.25 -7.33 29.05
C ALA A 253 -16.65 -6.37 27.93
N THR A 254 -16.24 -5.09 28.02
CA THR A 254 -16.52 -4.11 26.95
C THR A 254 -15.82 -4.49 25.65
N ASN A 255 -14.56 -4.91 25.72
CA ASN A 255 -13.84 -5.41 24.57
C ASN A 255 -14.46 -6.68 23.99
N PHE A 256 -14.85 -7.64 24.83
CA PHE A 256 -15.52 -8.86 24.39
C PHE A 256 -16.79 -8.55 23.59
N VAL A 257 -17.71 -7.72 24.12
CA VAL A 257 -18.96 -7.38 23.42
C VAL A 257 -18.70 -6.53 22.16
N MET A 258 -17.68 -5.69 22.15
CA MET A 258 -17.25 -4.98 20.95
C MET A 258 -16.85 -5.95 19.82
N PHE A 259 -16.04 -7.00 20.10
CA PHE A 259 -15.68 -8.02 19.13
C PHE A 259 -16.83 -8.99 18.81
N GLU A 260 -17.81 -9.10 19.70
CA GLU A 260 -19.03 -9.89 19.50
C GLU A 260 -19.96 -9.25 18.47
N TYR A 261 -20.22 -7.92 18.58
CA TYR A 261 -21.27 -7.17 17.84
C TYR A 261 -20.76 -6.08 16.88
N ASN A 262 -19.48 -5.79 16.81
CA ASN A 262 -18.92 -4.61 16.11
C ASN A 262 -19.40 -3.27 16.67
N GLN A 263 -19.66 -3.18 17.95
CA GLN A 263 -20.14 -1.96 18.59
C GLN A 263 -19.20 -1.58 19.74
N PRO A 264 -18.42 -0.50 19.63
CA PRO A 264 -17.60 0.00 20.73
C PRO A 264 -18.45 0.44 21.92
N ILE A 265 -17.95 0.16 23.11
CA ILE A 265 -18.59 0.45 24.39
C ILE A 265 -17.58 1.18 25.25
N HIS A 266 -18.03 2.18 25.99
CA HIS A 266 -17.20 2.83 26.99
C HIS A 266 -17.87 2.81 28.36
N THR A 267 -17.06 2.76 29.43
CA THR A 267 -17.51 2.76 30.82
C THR A 267 -16.82 3.86 31.60
N TYR A 268 -17.60 4.64 32.32
CA TYR A 268 -17.13 5.73 33.17
C TYR A 268 -17.35 5.39 34.65
N ASP A 269 -16.43 5.78 35.52
CA ASP A 269 -16.66 5.83 36.94
C ASP A 269 -17.73 6.91 37.25
N LEU A 270 -18.91 6.50 37.75
CA LEU A 270 -20.02 7.41 37.96
C LEU A 270 -19.70 8.50 38.98
N SER A 271 -18.80 8.26 39.92
CA SER A 271 -18.35 9.24 40.93
C SER A 271 -17.52 10.38 40.33
N LYS A 272 -16.95 10.19 39.14
CA LYS A 272 -16.07 11.15 38.44
C LYS A 272 -16.82 11.98 37.40
N ILE A 273 -18.16 11.76 37.22
CA ILE A 273 -19.01 12.52 36.32
C ILE A 273 -19.61 13.68 37.11
N GLU A 274 -19.16 14.91 36.85
CA GLU A 274 -19.63 16.12 37.51
C GLU A 274 -21.12 16.39 37.20
N ASP A 275 -21.88 16.73 38.23
CA ASP A 275 -23.33 16.95 38.16
C ASP A 275 -24.14 15.80 37.53
N LYS A 276 -23.55 14.60 37.43
CA LYS A 276 -24.12 13.43 36.72
C LYS A 276 -24.69 13.81 35.34
N THR A 277 -23.98 14.67 34.64
CA THR A 277 -24.41 15.18 33.34
C THR A 277 -23.43 14.73 32.27
N ILE A 278 -23.96 14.19 31.17
CA ILE A 278 -23.19 13.77 29.98
C ILE A 278 -23.63 14.63 28.80
N ILE A 279 -22.69 15.33 28.20
CA ILE A 279 -22.93 16.27 27.11
C ILE A 279 -22.10 15.86 25.91
N ILE A 280 -22.76 15.56 24.80
CA ILE A 280 -22.08 15.23 23.52
C ILE A 280 -22.04 16.51 22.69
N ARG A 281 -20.86 17.14 22.62
CA ARG A 281 -20.64 18.45 22.03
C ARG A 281 -19.33 18.58 21.25
N ALA A 282 -19.17 19.67 20.52
CA ALA A 282 -17.88 20.08 20.03
C ALA A 282 -16.94 20.49 21.18
N ALA A 283 -15.70 20.12 21.11
CA ALA A 283 -14.66 20.62 22.02
C ALA A 283 -14.47 22.13 21.84
N LYS A 284 -14.23 22.83 22.93
CA LYS A 284 -13.84 24.24 22.90
C LYS A 284 -12.40 24.37 22.46
N LYS A 285 -12.05 25.49 21.83
CA LYS A 285 -10.68 25.74 21.39
C LYS A 285 -9.72 25.74 22.58
N GLY A 286 -8.68 24.90 22.50
CA GLY A 286 -7.67 24.76 23.53
C GLY A 286 -8.09 23.90 24.73
N GLU A 287 -9.24 23.19 24.66
CA GLU A 287 -9.55 22.17 25.66
C GLU A 287 -8.52 21.05 25.63
N LYS A 288 -8.17 20.52 26.79
CA LYS A 288 -7.18 19.45 26.92
C LYS A 288 -7.80 18.20 27.48
N LEU A 289 -7.36 17.05 26.99
CA LEU A 289 -7.73 15.73 27.51
C LEU A 289 -6.45 14.89 27.65
N VAL A 290 -6.27 14.25 28.81
CA VAL A 290 -5.27 13.18 28.97
C VAL A 290 -5.97 11.88 28.61
N THR A 291 -5.46 11.18 27.58
CA THR A 291 -6.03 9.94 27.09
C THR A 291 -5.74 8.75 28.03
N LEU A 292 -6.45 7.64 27.86
CA LEU A 292 -6.15 6.38 28.58
C LEU A 292 -4.71 5.86 28.35
N MET A 293 -4.06 6.30 27.25
CA MET A 293 -2.67 5.97 26.95
C MET A 293 -1.66 6.88 27.65
N GLY A 294 -2.13 7.93 28.36
CA GLY A 294 -1.31 8.90 29.07
C GLY A 294 -0.88 10.12 28.26
N ASP A 295 -1.28 10.23 27.01
CA ASP A 295 -0.94 11.37 26.13
C ASP A 295 -1.87 12.54 26.38
N GLU A 296 -1.33 13.76 26.55
CA GLU A 296 -2.13 15.00 26.59
C GLU A 296 -2.41 15.47 25.16
N VAL A 297 -3.71 15.64 24.85
CA VAL A 297 -4.18 16.07 23.54
C VAL A 297 -4.89 17.41 23.68
N GLU A 298 -4.53 18.37 22.83
CA GLU A 298 -5.25 19.65 22.71
C GLU A 298 -6.34 19.53 21.64
N LEU A 299 -7.54 19.95 21.99
CA LEU A 299 -8.76 19.82 21.19
C LEU A 299 -9.20 21.17 20.62
N ASP A 300 -9.75 21.17 19.42
CA ASP A 300 -10.31 22.35 18.76
C ASP A 300 -11.41 21.91 17.78
N GLY A 301 -12.62 21.78 18.30
CA GLY A 301 -13.82 21.46 17.53
C GLY A 301 -14.09 19.96 17.30
N GLU A 302 -13.25 19.02 17.80
CA GLU A 302 -13.54 17.60 17.79
C GLU A 302 -14.80 17.28 18.59
N LEU A 303 -15.49 16.18 18.22
CA LEU A 303 -16.62 15.69 19.00
C LEU A 303 -16.10 15.04 20.29
N VAL A 304 -16.59 15.52 21.42
CA VAL A 304 -16.24 14.99 22.74
C VAL A 304 -17.50 14.58 23.51
N ILE A 305 -17.33 13.63 24.40
CA ILE A 305 -18.26 13.36 25.49
C ILE A 305 -17.68 14.06 26.70
N ALA A 306 -18.44 15.00 27.24
CA ALA A 306 -18.05 15.85 28.36
C ALA A 306 -19.03 15.68 29.52
N ASP A 307 -18.58 16.00 30.72
CA ASP A 307 -19.47 16.30 31.84
C ASP A 307 -19.82 17.80 31.88
N ALA A 308 -20.38 18.28 32.98
CA ALA A 308 -20.72 19.69 33.15
C ALA A 308 -19.50 20.64 33.14
N VAL A 309 -18.27 20.13 33.34
CA VAL A 309 -17.05 20.91 33.53
C VAL A 309 -16.02 20.68 32.46
N LYS A 310 -15.73 19.40 32.10
CA LYS A 310 -14.57 18.99 31.27
C LYS A 310 -14.90 17.89 30.23
N PRO A 311 -14.11 17.75 29.16
CA PRO A 311 -14.20 16.59 28.28
C PRO A 311 -13.76 15.34 29.04
N MET A 312 -14.50 14.24 28.87
CA MET A 312 -14.21 12.93 29.46
C MET A 312 -13.64 11.94 28.43
N SER A 313 -14.00 12.11 27.15
CA SER A 313 -13.49 11.27 26.06
C SER A 313 -13.55 11.97 24.71
N ILE A 314 -12.69 11.55 23.77
CA ILE A 314 -12.84 11.86 22.35
C ILE A 314 -13.87 10.87 21.81
N ALA A 315 -15.04 11.37 21.44
CA ALA A 315 -16.21 10.54 21.12
C ALA A 315 -15.89 9.46 20.07
N GLY A 316 -16.13 8.21 20.44
CA GLY A 316 -15.93 7.04 19.57
C GLY A 316 -14.49 6.69 19.22
N ILE A 317 -13.49 7.38 19.79
CA ILE A 317 -12.06 7.15 19.50
C ILE A 317 -11.30 6.71 20.76
N MET A 318 -11.28 7.56 21.81
CA MET A 318 -10.41 7.30 22.96
C MET A 318 -11.00 7.91 24.24
N GLY A 319 -11.06 7.10 25.29
CA GLY A 319 -11.44 7.56 26.62
C GLY A 319 -10.37 8.42 27.29
N GLY A 320 -10.82 9.26 28.24
CA GLY A 320 -9.94 10.04 29.12
C GLY A 320 -9.54 9.26 30.37
N LEU A 321 -8.30 9.47 30.82
CA LEU A 321 -7.73 8.80 32.00
C LEU A 321 -8.49 9.13 33.28
N ASP A 322 -8.86 10.39 33.46
CA ASP A 322 -9.50 10.87 34.71
C ASP A 322 -10.86 10.24 34.97
N SER A 323 -11.64 9.92 33.93
CA SER A 323 -12.99 9.36 34.02
C SER A 323 -13.02 7.83 33.98
N GLY A 324 -11.86 7.19 33.75
CA GLY A 324 -11.72 5.76 33.59
C GLY A 324 -11.99 4.95 34.86
N ILE A 325 -12.23 3.64 34.63
CA ILE A 325 -12.46 2.64 35.68
C ILE A 325 -11.16 2.34 36.41
N THR A 326 -11.24 2.26 37.74
CA THR A 326 -10.13 1.82 38.60
C THR A 326 -10.57 0.64 39.47
N ASN A 327 -9.63 0.00 40.17
CA ASN A 327 -9.94 -1.10 41.10
C ASN A 327 -10.84 -0.67 42.27
N GLU A 328 -10.97 0.63 42.54
CA GLU A 328 -11.79 1.18 43.62
C GLU A 328 -13.19 1.57 43.13
N THR A 329 -13.43 1.55 41.81
CA THR A 329 -14.72 1.92 41.22
C THR A 329 -15.84 0.98 41.70
N LYS A 330 -16.96 1.53 42.17
CA LYS A 330 -18.13 0.79 42.63
C LYS A 330 -19.37 1.00 41.78
N ASP A 331 -19.54 2.19 41.23
CA ASP A 331 -20.67 2.57 40.40
C ASP A 331 -20.16 3.01 39.04
N ILE A 332 -20.76 2.53 37.96
CA ILE A 332 -20.38 2.84 36.58
C ILE A 332 -21.55 3.37 35.77
N PHE A 333 -21.23 4.19 34.79
CA PHE A 333 -22.12 4.52 33.68
C PHE A 333 -21.57 3.84 32.41
N ILE A 334 -22.42 3.03 31.78
CA ILE A 334 -22.10 2.35 30.51
C ILE A 334 -22.62 3.18 29.36
N GLU A 335 -21.81 3.44 28.37
CA GLU A 335 -22.12 4.15 27.14
C GLU A 335 -22.10 3.19 25.94
N VAL A 336 -23.14 3.26 25.10
CA VAL A 336 -23.17 2.69 23.75
C VAL A 336 -23.75 3.75 22.81
N ALA A 337 -23.02 4.14 21.78
CA ALA A 337 -23.41 5.27 20.93
C ALA A 337 -23.14 4.99 19.44
N TYR A 338 -23.84 5.75 18.59
CA TYR A 338 -23.59 5.82 17.16
C TYR A 338 -23.09 7.21 16.78
N PHE A 339 -21.91 7.25 16.21
CA PHE A 339 -21.26 8.46 15.70
C PHE A 339 -21.16 8.40 14.18
N ILE A 340 -21.15 9.57 13.52
CA ILE A 340 -20.98 9.66 12.07
C ILE A 340 -19.55 9.25 11.68
N PRO A 341 -19.36 8.22 10.84
CA PRO A 341 -18.07 7.62 10.53
C PRO A 341 -17.04 8.62 9.98
N GLU A 342 -17.45 9.52 9.08
CA GLU A 342 -16.57 10.52 8.47
C GLU A 342 -15.97 11.48 9.50
N ASN A 343 -16.73 11.80 10.57
CA ASN A 343 -16.23 12.65 11.66
C ASN A 343 -15.16 11.92 12.47
N ILE A 344 -15.40 10.66 12.82
CA ILE A 344 -14.44 9.82 13.56
C ILE A 344 -13.13 9.72 12.79
N ARG A 345 -13.22 9.39 11.49
CA ARG A 345 -12.04 9.29 10.61
C ARG A 345 -11.25 10.60 10.52
N LYS A 346 -11.93 11.75 10.38
CA LYS A 346 -11.28 13.08 10.35
C LYS A 346 -10.57 13.38 11.66
N THR A 347 -11.23 13.10 12.79
CA THR A 347 -10.69 13.34 14.13
C THR A 347 -9.48 12.44 14.40
N GLY A 348 -9.59 11.13 14.19
CA GLY A 348 -8.50 10.19 14.38
C GLY A 348 -7.26 10.56 13.56
N LYS A 349 -7.46 10.92 12.27
CA LYS A 349 -6.38 11.38 11.39
C LYS A 349 -5.76 12.72 11.85
N LYS A 350 -6.58 13.69 12.30
CA LYS A 350 -6.08 15.00 12.76
C LYS A 350 -5.24 14.85 14.01
N LEU A 351 -5.66 14.01 14.96
CA LEU A 351 -4.98 13.81 16.24
C LEU A 351 -3.88 12.74 16.19
N GLY A 352 -3.81 11.95 15.11
CA GLY A 352 -2.87 10.82 14.99
C GLY A 352 -3.18 9.66 15.92
N ILE A 353 -4.43 9.51 16.36
CA ILE A 353 -4.86 8.48 17.31
C ILE A 353 -5.55 7.33 16.56
N THR A 354 -5.06 6.12 16.79
CA THR A 354 -5.65 4.86 16.31
C THR A 354 -6.07 4.00 17.49
N SER A 355 -7.26 3.40 17.42
CA SER A 355 -7.78 2.48 18.44
C SER A 355 -8.77 1.49 17.81
N GLU A 356 -9.05 0.38 18.47
CA GLU A 356 -10.07 -0.60 18.04
C GLU A 356 -11.48 0.03 17.97
N SER A 357 -11.78 0.94 18.90
CA SER A 357 -13.01 1.73 18.89
C SER A 357 -13.07 2.67 17.69
N GLY A 358 -12.02 3.47 17.48
CA GLY A 358 -11.90 4.37 16.33
C GLY A 358 -12.00 3.63 15.00
N TYR A 359 -11.31 2.51 14.88
CA TYR A 359 -11.29 1.67 13.67
C TYR A 359 -12.70 1.15 13.27
N ARG A 360 -13.55 0.78 14.26
CA ARG A 360 -14.92 0.35 14.02
C ARG A 360 -15.85 1.53 13.73
N ASN A 361 -15.81 2.57 14.55
CA ASN A 361 -16.65 3.74 14.38
C ASN A 361 -16.38 4.50 13.07
N GLU A 362 -15.12 4.58 12.60
CA GLU A 362 -14.81 5.24 11.32
C GLU A 362 -15.29 4.48 10.07
N ARG A 363 -15.55 3.18 10.21
CA ARG A 363 -16.15 2.34 9.15
C ARG A 363 -17.66 2.26 9.24
N GLY A 364 -18.21 2.45 10.42
CA GLY A 364 -19.64 2.42 10.72
C GLY A 364 -20.04 1.24 11.61
N THR A 365 -20.89 1.55 12.58
CA THR A 365 -21.54 0.58 13.47
C THR A 365 -23.04 0.54 13.17
N ASP A 366 -23.77 -0.42 13.73
CA ASP A 366 -25.19 -0.52 13.52
C ASP A 366 -25.96 0.36 14.51
N ILE A 367 -26.57 1.45 14.04
CA ILE A 367 -27.34 2.39 14.86
C ILE A 367 -28.56 1.73 15.54
N GLU A 368 -29.17 0.72 14.90
CA GLU A 368 -30.34 0.03 15.46
C GLU A 368 -29.95 -0.97 16.56
N ASN A 369 -28.70 -1.43 16.57
CA ASN A 369 -28.20 -2.43 17.51
C ASN A 369 -27.78 -1.83 18.88
N VAL A 370 -27.75 -0.52 19.03
CA VAL A 370 -27.31 0.19 20.25
C VAL A 370 -28.00 -0.32 21.54
N PRO A 371 -29.36 -0.48 21.62
CA PRO A 371 -30.00 -1.00 22.82
C PRO A 371 -29.64 -2.45 23.12
N GLU A 372 -29.57 -3.33 22.10
CA GLU A 372 -29.24 -4.74 22.24
C GLU A 372 -27.85 -4.91 22.85
N VAL A 373 -26.88 -4.14 22.34
CA VAL A 373 -25.50 -4.16 22.85
C VAL A 373 -25.41 -3.63 24.28
N LEU A 374 -26.17 -2.59 24.59
CA LEU A 374 -26.23 -2.05 25.98
C LEU A 374 -26.82 -3.09 26.94
N ASP A 375 -27.85 -3.81 26.51
CA ASP A 375 -28.46 -4.88 27.32
C ASP A 375 -27.49 -6.05 27.49
N ARG A 376 -26.82 -6.47 26.42
CA ARG A 376 -25.82 -7.55 26.43
C ARG A 376 -24.66 -7.26 27.38
N ILE A 377 -24.06 -6.06 27.29
CA ILE A 377 -22.93 -5.71 28.18
C ILE A 377 -23.38 -5.57 29.62
N SER A 378 -24.57 -5.02 29.88
CA SER A 378 -25.11 -4.90 31.22
C SER A 378 -25.32 -6.25 31.88
N SER A 379 -25.89 -7.21 31.15
CA SER A 379 -26.06 -8.58 31.62
C SER A 379 -24.71 -9.27 31.88
N LEU A 380 -23.75 -9.10 30.99
CA LEU A 380 -22.41 -9.71 31.16
C LEU A 380 -21.70 -9.14 32.41
N ILE A 381 -21.72 -7.81 32.60
CA ILE A 381 -21.13 -7.19 33.79
C ILE A 381 -21.86 -7.64 35.06
N TYR A 382 -23.20 -7.77 35.03
CA TYR A 382 -23.97 -8.33 36.15
C TYR A 382 -23.48 -9.73 36.54
N GLU A 383 -23.22 -10.58 35.56
CA GLU A 383 -22.75 -11.96 35.79
C GLU A 383 -21.34 -12.01 36.40
N ILE A 384 -20.40 -11.20 35.92
CA ILE A 384 -18.97 -11.33 36.27
C ILE A 384 -18.48 -10.32 37.32
N ALA A 385 -19.23 -9.26 37.61
CA ALA A 385 -18.84 -8.18 38.54
C ALA A 385 -19.72 -8.03 39.80
N GLU A 386 -20.69 -8.90 40.00
CA GLU A 386 -21.55 -8.94 41.22
C GLU A 386 -22.35 -7.64 41.47
N GLY A 387 -22.57 -6.82 40.44
CA GLY A 387 -23.26 -5.55 40.58
C GLY A 387 -24.78 -5.64 40.38
N ASN A 388 -25.45 -4.49 40.42
CA ASN A 388 -26.86 -4.33 40.17
C ASN A 388 -27.10 -3.44 38.94
N ILE A 389 -27.97 -3.89 38.06
CA ILE A 389 -28.50 -3.08 36.97
C ILE A 389 -29.56 -2.15 37.54
N VAL A 390 -29.32 -0.85 37.55
CA VAL A 390 -30.17 0.10 38.29
C VAL A 390 -31.08 0.88 37.34
N GLY A 391 -32.33 0.44 37.26
CA GLY A 391 -33.36 1.03 36.41
C GLY A 391 -33.19 0.72 34.92
N LYS A 392 -34.03 1.36 34.11
CA LYS A 392 -34.01 1.16 32.64
C LYS A 392 -32.90 1.96 31.97
N ALA A 393 -32.47 1.48 30.80
CA ALA A 393 -31.58 2.23 29.95
C ALA A 393 -32.19 3.58 29.52
N LYS A 394 -31.34 4.60 29.39
CA LYS A 394 -31.68 5.88 28.79
C LYS A 394 -31.14 5.92 27.37
N ASP A 395 -32.04 6.03 26.40
CA ASP A 395 -31.71 6.01 24.97
C ASP A 395 -32.18 7.31 24.31
N VAL A 396 -31.26 8.12 23.83
CA VAL A 396 -31.52 9.38 23.13
C VAL A 396 -31.28 9.18 21.66
N TYR A 397 -32.34 8.96 20.88
CA TYR A 397 -32.29 8.68 19.45
C TYR A 397 -32.75 9.89 18.64
N VAL A 398 -31.83 10.72 18.21
CA VAL A 398 -32.12 12.04 17.59
C VAL A 398 -32.62 11.90 16.16
N SER A 399 -32.00 11.02 15.37
CA SER A 399 -32.29 10.84 13.93
C SER A 399 -32.44 9.37 13.61
N LYS A 400 -33.70 8.93 13.51
CA LYS A 400 -34.02 7.51 13.25
C LYS A 400 -33.52 7.04 11.91
N TYR A 401 -32.98 5.82 11.86
CA TYR A 401 -32.59 5.12 10.66
C TYR A 401 -33.74 5.00 9.67
N GLN A 402 -33.48 5.30 8.40
CA GLN A 402 -34.46 5.16 7.33
C GLN A 402 -34.14 3.92 6.52
N LYS A 403 -35.09 2.96 6.50
CA LYS A 403 -34.94 1.76 5.64
C LYS A 403 -34.91 2.18 4.18
N ILE A 404 -33.97 1.64 3.45
CA ILE A 404 -33.80 1.87 2.01
C ILE A 404 -34.47 0.72 1.26
N GLU A 405 -35.27 1.02 0.24
CA GLU A 405 -35.84 0.03 -0.69
C GLU A 405 -35.03 0.02 -1.99
N ILE A 406 -34.39 -1.11 -2.29
CA ILE A 406 -33.55 -1.26 -3.48
C ILE A 406 -34.34 -2.07 -4.53
N PRO A 407 -34.69 -1.48 -5.69
CA PRO A 407 -35.29 -2.23 -6.80
C PRO A 407 -34.24 -3.13 -7.45
N LEU A 408 -34.57 -4.39 -7.63
CA LEU A 408 -33.72 -5.39 -8.30
C LEU A 408 -34.36 -5.84 -9.61
N ASP A 409 -33.73 -5.50 -10.73
CA ASP A 409 -34.07 -6.03 -12.06
C ASP A 409 -33.30 -7.35 -12.27
N ILE A 410 -34.01 -8.48 -12.09
CA ILE A 410 -33.44 -9.83 -12.16
C ILE A 410 -33.01 -10.17 -13.60
N LYS A 411 -33.73 -9.67 -14.61
CA LYS A 411 -33.36 -9.87 -16.01
C LYS A 411 -32.04 -9.18 -16.36
N LYS A 412 -31.87 -7.93 -15.89
CA LYS A 412 -30.63 -7.17 -16.03
C LYS A 412 -29.50 -7.83 -15.25
N PHE A 413 -29.77 -8.31 -14.04
CA PHE A 413 -28.84 -9.08 -13.23
C PHE A 413 -28.33 -10.33 -13.97
N ARG A 414 -29.23 -11.16 -14.53
CA ARG A 414 -28.87 -12.37 -15.29
C ARG A 414 -27.98 -12.04 -16.50
N LYS A 415 -28.28 -10.93 -17.20
CA LYS A 415 -27.45 -10.46 -18.30
C LYS A 415 -26.05 -10.02 -17.81
N PHE A 416 -25.99 -9.35 -16.66
CA PHE A 416 -24.72 -8.93 -16.05
C PHE A 416 -23.88 -10.12 -15.59
N ALA A 417 -24.48 -11.06 -14.86
CA ALA A 417 -23.82 -12.27 -14.38
C ALA A 417 -23.44 -13.27 -15.50
N GLY A 418 -24.06 -13.15 -16.68
CA GLY A 418 -23.87 -14.11 -17.77
C GLY A 418 -24.43 -15.51 -17.48
N LYS A 419 -25.25 -15.67 -16.43
CA LYS A 419 -25.87 -16.92 -15.96
C LYS A 419 -27.36 -16.71 -15.69
N ASP A 420 -28.16 -17.67 -16.08
CA ASP A 420 -29.60 -17.68 -15.77
C ASP A 420 -29.82 -18.29 -14.37
N ILE A 421 -29.81 -17.42 -13.36
CA ILE A 421 -30.09 -17.80 -11.98
C ILE A 421 -31.57 -17.60 -11.71
N ASP A 422 -32.25 -18.61 -11.18
CA ASP A 422 -33.69 -18.53 -10.90
C ASP A 422 -34.02 -17.46 -9.87
N SER A 423 -35.19 -16.81 -10.03
CA SER A 423 -35.63 -15.75 -9.10
C SER A 423 -35.84 -16.25 -7.67
N GLN A 424 -36.23 -17.51 -7.47
CA GLN A 424 -36.35 -18.13 -6.15
C GLN A 424 -34.98 -18.33 -5.50
N GLU A 425 -33.96 -18.69 -6.29
CA GLU A 425 -32.59 -18.83 -5.81
C GLU A 425 -32.01 -17.47 -5.43
N VAL A 426 -32.24 -16.43 -6.22
CA VAL A 426 -31.87 -15.02 -5.88
C VAL A 426 -32.51 -14.62 -4.55
N ALA A 427 -33.83 -14.89 -4.37
CA ALA A 427 -34.53 -14.57 -3.13
C ALA A 427 -33.99 -15.36 -1.94
N ARG A 428 -33.69 -16.65 -2.12
CA ARG A 428 -33.10 -17.52 -1.10
C ARG A 428 -31.78 -17.01 -0.60
N ILE A 429 -30.88 -16.63 -1.51
CA ILE A 429 -29.56 -16.07 -1.19
C ILE A 429 -29.71 -14.78 -0.38
N LEU A 430 -30.53 -13.84 -0.85
CA LEU A 430 -30.70 -12.54 -0.18
C LEU A 430 -31.36 -12.70 1.20
N THR A 431 -32.32 -13.62 1.31
CA THR A 431 -32.96 -13.93 2.61
C THR A 431 -31.99 -14.55 3.60
N ASN A 432 -31.10 -15.47 3.14
CA ASN A 432 -30.07 -16.07 3.99
C ASN A 432 -29.09 -15.03 4.52
N LEU A 433 -28.80 -14.00 3.74
CA LEU A 433 -27.97 -12.85 4.14
C LEU A 433 -28.70 -11.87 5.09
N GLY A 434 -29.96 -12.16 5.45
CA GLY A 434 -30.77 -11.34 6.34
C GLY A 434 -31.44 -10.14 5.67
N LEU A 435 -31.46 -10.07 4.32
CA LEU A 435 -32.19 -9.02 3.61
C LEU A 435 -33.68 -9.38 3.52
N GLU A 436 -34.55 -8.39 3.68
CA GLU A 436 -35.99 -8.55 3.54
C GLU A 436 -36.36 -8.48 2.04
N VAL A 437 -36.95 -9.56 1.52
CA VAL A 437 -37.52 -9.59 0.18
C VAL A 437 -38.97 -9.10 0.24
N LYS A 438 -39.17 -7.77 0.10
CA LYS A 438 -40.48 -7.12 0.19
C LYS A 438 -41.45 -7.57 -0.91
N SER A 439 -40.95 -7.77 -2.10
CA SER A 439 -41.71 -8.31 -3.24
C SER A 439 -40.81 -9.11 -4.18
N LEU A 440 -41.34 -10.16 -4.78
CA LEU A 440 -40.65 -11.01 -5.73
C LEU A 440 -41.56 -11.32 -6.91
N GLY A 441 -41.11 -10.99 -8.13
CA GLY A 441 -41.65 -11.40 -9.40
C GLY A 441 -40.65 -12.21 -10.21
N GLN A 442 -40.98 -12.60 -11.44
CA GLN A 442 -40.07 -13.37 -12.29
C GLN A 442 -38.89 -12.53 -12.78
N GLU A 443 -39.08 -11.24 -13.02
CA GLU A 443 -38.08 -10.34 -13.59
C GLU A 443 -37.71 -9.19 -12.65
N THR A 444 -38.44 -8.94 -11.56
CA THR A 444 -38.21 -7.82 -10.66
C THR A 444 -38.47 -8.22 -9.21
N ALA A 445 -37.69 -7.62 -8.29
CA ALA A 445 -37.87 -7.71 -6.86
C ALA A 445 -37.61 -6.34 -6.18
N VAL A 446 -38.08 -6.19 -4.94
CA VAL A 446 -37.75 -5.06 -4.07
C VAL A 446 -37.13 -5.62 -2.79
N ILE A 447 -35.94 -5.16 -2.48
CA ILE A 447 -35.12 -5.67 -1.38
C ILE A 447 -34.88 -4.56 -0.36
N ILE A 448 -34.96 -4.89 0.94
CA ILE A 448 -34.67 -3.98 2.05
C ILE A 448 -33.47 -4.56 2.83
N PRO A 449 -32.30 -3.90 2.79
CA PRO A 449 -31.16 -4.30 3.59
C PRO A 449 -31.39 -4.07 5.09
N PRO A 450 -30.81 -4.88 5.98
CA PRO A 450 -30.77 -4.60 7.41
C PRO A 450 -29.82 -3.41 7.70
N SER A 451 -30.00 -2.79 8.87
CA SER A 451 -29.28 -1.57 9.28
C SER A 451 -27.75 -1.73 9.38
N TYR A 452 -27.27 -2.93 9.64
CA TYR A 452 -25.83 -3.23 9.69
C TYR A 452 -25.18 -3.31 8.29
N ARG A 453 -25.96 -3.43 7.19
CA ARG A 453 -25.47 -3.45 5.80
C ARG A 453 -25.58 -2.06 5.17
N GLN A 454 -24.74 -1.15 5.67
CA GLN A 454 -24.73 0.25 5.21
C GLN A 454 -24.14 0.41 3.79
N ASP A 455 -23.42 -0.60 3.31
CA ASP A 455 -22.83 -0.70 1.98
C ASP A 455 -23.89 -0.93 0.87
N LEU A 456 -25.01 -1.53 1.19
CA LEU A 456 -26.06 -1.87 0.23
C LEU A 456 -26.96 -0.66 -0.02
N THR A 457 -26.76 0.05 -1.14
CA THR A 457 -27.48 1.28 -1.48
C THR A 457 -28.14 1.23 -2.85
N ARG A 458 -27.73 0.33 -3.74
CA ARG A 458 -28.17 0.25 -5.14
C ARG A 458 -28.20 -1.21 -5.65
N SER A 459 -28.84 -1.42 -6.80
CA SER A 459 -29.00 -2.76 -7.39
C SER A 459 -27.67 -3.47 -7.70
N ALA A 460 -26.60 -2.70 -8.03
CA ALA A 460 -25.29 -3.31 -8.28
C ALA A 460 -24.70 -3.97 -7.03
N ASP A 461 -24.94 -3.40 -5.85
CA ASP A 461 -24.50 -3.97 -4.59
C ASP A 461 -25.21 -5.31 -4.30
N LEU A 462 -26.48 -5.42 -4.69
CA LEU A 462 -27.23 -6.68 -4.62
C LEU A 462 -26.71 -7.74 -5.62
N TYR A 463 -26.21 -7.31 -6.79
CA TYR A 463 -25.59 -8.23 -7.75
C TYR A 463 -24.35 -8.88 -7.15
N GLU A 464 -23.51 -8.10 -6.48
CA GLU A 464 -22.33 -8.60 -5.77
C GLU A 464 -22.72 -9.65 -4.72
N GLU A 465 -23.71 -9.34 -3.87
CA GLU A 465 -24.18 -10.25 -2.83
C GLU A 465 -24.69 -11.59 -3.41
N ILE A 466 -25.43 -11.53 -4.49
CA ILE A 466 -25.97 -12.74 -5.13
C ILE A 466 -24.82 -13.56 -5.73
N ILE A 467 -23.90 -12.92 -6.45
CA ILE A 467 -22.82 -13.63 -7.15
C ILE A 467 -21.85 -14.28 -6.17
N ARG A 468 -21.40 -13.54 -5.12
CA ARG A 468 -20.46 -14.07 -4.15
C ARG A 468 -21.00 -15.27 -3.36
N MET A 469 -22.32 -15.28 -3.04
CA MET A 469 -22.97 -16.39 -2.36
C MET A 469 -23.39 -17.53 -3.29
N TYR A 470 -23.68 -17.24 -4.56
CA TYR A 470 -23.90 -18.26 -5.59
C TYR A 470 -22.61 -19.02 -5.91
N GLY A 471 -21.45 -18.37 -5.77
CA GLY A 471 -20.12 -18.87 -6.07
C GLY A 471 -19.66 -18.51 -7.48
N PHE A 472 -18.51 -17.86 -7.58
CA PHE A 472 -17.91 -17.48 -8.86
C PHE A 472 -17.55 -18.68 -9.72
N GLU A 473 -17.21 -19.82 -9.11
CA GLU A 473 -16.91 -21.09 -9.74
C GLU A 473 -18.11 -21.69 -10.49
N ASN A 474 -19.34 -21.30 -10.14
CA ASN A 474 -20.57 -21.74 -10.80
C ASN A 474 -20.92 -20.89 -12.04
N ILE A 475 -20.11 -19.84 -12.35
CA ILE A 475 -20.29 -18.98 -13.51
C ILE A 475 -19.26 -19.35 -14.57
N GLU A 476 -19.73 -19.80 -15.72
CA GLU A 476 -18.87 -20.22 -16.83
C GLU A 476 -18.13 -19.04 -17.47
N ASN A 477 -16.85 -19.22 -17.74
CA ASN A 477 -16.08 -18.28 -18.56
C ASN A 477 -16.59 -18.33 -20.00
N LYS A 478 -17.03 -17.18 -20.53
CA LYS A 478 -17.49 -17.04 -21.91
C LYS A 478 -16.61 -16.06 -22.66
N MET A 479 -16.26 -16.41 -23.89
CA MET A 479 -15.59 -15.45 -24.78
C MET A 479 -16.54 -14.30 -25.11
N PRO A 480 -16.10 -13.03 -25.02
CA PRO A 480 -16.92 -11.91 -25.46
C PRO A 480 -17.22 -12.03 -26.97
N VAL A 481 -18.48 -11.81 -27.33
CA VAL A 481 -18.90 -11.69 -28.72
C VAL A 481 -19.15 -10.23 -29.00
N GLU A 482 -18.24 -9.62 -29.77
CA GLU A 482 -18.28 -8.21 -30.14
C GLU A 482 -17.96 -8.04 -31.62
N ASP A 483 -18.48 -6.99 -32.23
CA ASP A 483 -18.06 -6.58 -33.55
C ASP A 483 -16.59 -6.19 -33.55
N ILE A 484 -15.78 -6.82 -34.40
CA ILE A 484 -14.36 -6.48 -34.50
C ILE A 484 -14.24 -5.05 -35.08
N LYS A 485 -13.95 -4.10 -34.23
CA LYS A 485 -13.65 -2.73 -34.63
C LYS A 485 -12.18 -2.47 -34.43
N ALA A 486 -11.51 -1.90 -35.44
CA ALA A 486 -10.13 -1.46 -35.29
C ALA A 486 -10.06 -0.38 -34.18
N GLY A 487 -9.41 -0.72 -33.08
CA GLY A 487 -9.13 0.23 -32.02
C GLY A 487 -8.14 1.29 -32.50
N ILE A 488 -8.47 2.56 -32.35
CA ILE A 488 -7.57 3.67 -32.65
C ILE A 488 -6.98 4.15 -31.32
N LYS A 489 -5.67 3.97 -31.14
CA LYS A 489 -4.97 4.58 -30.00
C LYS A 489 -5.07 6.10 -30.08
N ALA A 490 -5.31 6.76 -28.93
CA ALA A 490 -5.25 8.21 -28.85
C ALA A 490 -3.88 8.74 -29.35
N GLU A 491 -3.88 9.87 -30.03
CA GLU A 491 -2.67 10.43 -30.66
C GLU A 491 -1.47 10.52 -29.70
N PRO A 492 -1.60 11.02 -28.46
CA PRO A 492 -0.45 11.09 -27.55
C PRO A 492 0.16 9.72 -27.22
N ILE A 493 -0.69 8.69 -27.04
CA ILE A 493 -0.23 7.32 -26.75
C ILE A 493 0.48 6.73 -27.97
N ARG A 494 -0.09 6.92 -29.16
CA ARG A 494 0.53 6.46 -30.41
C ARG A 494 1.88 7.09 -30.62
N LEU A 495 1.98 8.42 -30.40
CA LEU A 495 3.22 9.17 -30.58
C LEU A 495 4.32 8.70 -29.59
N MET A 496 3.93 8.46 -28.35
CA MET A 496 4.82 7.89 -27.34
C MET A 496 5.33 6.50 -27.75
N ASP A 497 4.42 5.60 -28.16
CA ASP A 497 4.79 4.24 -28.59
C ASP A 497 5.69 4.26 -29.83
N GLU A 498 5.39 5.11 -30.81
CA GLU A 498 6.22 5.27 -32.02
C GLU A 498 7.63 5.77 -31.68
N SER A 499 7.73 6.77 -30.77
CA SER A 499 9.02 7.29 -30.32
C SER A 499 9.83 6.22 -29.59
N ARG A 500 9.22 5.44 -28.71
CA ARG A 500 9.86 4.31 -28.02
C ARG A 500 10.40 3.28 -29.03
N HIS A 501 9.59 2.88 -30.01
CA HIS A 501 10.00 1.92 -31.02
C HIS A 501 11.16 2.43 -31.88
N ILE A 502 11.16 3.71 -32.25
CA ILE A 502 12.24 4.31 -33.02
C ILE A 502 13.54 4.32 -32.20
N LEU A 503 13.49 4.82 -30.96
CA LEU A 503 14.67 4.91 -30.10
C LEU A 503 15.27 3.53 -29.80
N ALA A 504 14.43 2.52 -29.57
CA ALA A 504 14.89 1.14 -29.40
C ALA A 504 15.54 0.60 -30.70
N LYS A 505 14.97 0.88 -31.88
CA LYS A 505 15.53 0.42 -33.17
C LYS A 505 16.88 1.03 -33.50
N ILE A 506 17.15 2.26 -33.08
CA ILE A 506 18.48 2.89 -33.28
C ILE A 506 19.50 2.46 -32.22
N GLY A 507 19.17 1.48 -31.36
CA GLY A 507 20.10 0.81 -30.46
C GLY A 507 20.15 1.35 -29.02
N LEU A 508 19.13 2.10 -28.58
CA LEU A 508 19.04 2.59 -27.22
C LEU A 508 18.15 1.65 -26.37
N GLN A 509 18.40 1.59 -25.06
CA GLN A 509 17.62 0.80 -24.09
C GLN A 509 16.64 1.68 -23.35
N GLU A 510 15.37 1.27 -23.28
CA GLU A 510 14.36 1.99 -22.54
C GLU A 510 14.56 1.85 -21.03
N VAL A 511 14.43 2.95 -20.30
CA VAL A 511 14.35 3.00 -18.84
C VAL A 511 13.05 3.66 -18.42
N ILE A 512 12.53 3.23 -17.27
CA ILE A 512 11.31 3.78 -16.67
C ILE A 512 11.64 4.21 -15.25
N ASN A 513 11.45 5.50 -14.96
CA ASN A 513 11.73 6.10 -13.66
C ASN A 513 10.48 6.63 -12.99
N TYR A 514 10.54 6.79 -11.67
CA TYR A 514 9.48 7.47 -10.92
C TYR A 514 9.31 8.92 -11.37
N SER A 515 8.06 9.40 -11.34
CA SER A 515 7.74 10.81 -11.58
C SER A 515 8.12 11.73 -10.41
N PHE A 516 8.56 11.14 -9.30
CA PHE A 516 8.99 11.83 -8.10
C PHE A 516 10.51 11.83 -8.00
N ILE A 517 11.08 12.98 -7.62
CA ILE A 517 12.53 13.15 -7.43
C ILE A 517 12.82 13.83 -6.09
N ASP A 518 14.07 13.74 -5.67
CA ASP A 518 14.55 14.39 -4.46
C ASP A 518 14.53 15.93 -4.62
N LYS A 519 14.00 16.63 -3.62
CA LYS A 519 14.00 18.09 -3.57
C LYS A 519 15.41 18.70 -3.54
N ALA A 520 16.41 17.97 -3.02
CA ALA A 520 17.81 18.40 -3.00
C ALA A 520 18.41 18.57 -4.41
N VAL A 521 17.80 17.94 -5.44
CA VAL A 521 18.23 18.09 -6.84
C VAL A 521 18.21 19.56 -7.31
N LYS A 522 17.35 20.41 -6.74
CA LYS A 522 17.30 21.85 -7.03
C LYS A 522 18.58 22.61 -6.67
N GLU A 523 19.42 22.08 -5.80
CA GLU A 523 20.66 22.73 -5.38
C GLU A 523 21.73 22.73 -6.47
N PHE A 524 21.65 21.82 -7.45
CA PHE A 524 22.68 21.66 -8.47
C PHE A 524 22.15 21.52 -9.90
N ILE A 525 20.93 21.00 -10.14
CA ILE A 525 20.28 21.07 -11.45
C ILE A 525 19.40 22.32 -11.46
N LYS A 526 19.68 23.24 -12.38
CA LYS A 526 18.83 24.40 -12.59
C LYS A 526 17.52 23.98 -13.21
N MET A 527 16.44 24.33 -12.53
CA MET A 527 15.04 24.08 -12.90
C MET A 527 14.29 25.40 -12.84
N ASP A 528 13.22 25.50 -13.61
CA ASP A 528 12.28 26.61 -13.44
C ASP A 528 11.75 26.60 -12.01
N ASP A 529 11.51 27.78 -11.42
CA ASP A 529 11.03 27.90 -10.04
C ASP A 529 9.61 27.33 -9.81
N GLU A 530 8.91 26.97 -10.88
CA GLU A 530 7.54 26.43 -10.91
C GLU A 530 7.44 24.92 -10.70
N VAL A 531 8.14 24.42 -9.69
CA VAL A 531 8.09 23.00 -9.33
C VAL A 531 6.92 22.67 -8.41
N ILE A 532 6.41 21.46 -8.51
CA ILE A 532 5.34 20.94 -7.67
C ILE A 532 5.94 20.12 -6.53
N MET A 533 5.72 20.56 -5.29
CA MET A 533 6.15 19.85 -4.09
C MET A 533 5.07 18.88 -3.63
N ILE A 534 5.46 17.67 -3.20
CA ILE A 534 4.57 16.68 -2.63
C ILE A 534 4.37 16.99 -1.14
N LYS A 535 3.11 17.10 -0.72
CA LYS A 535 2.76 17.49 0.66
C LYS A 535 3.16 16.42 1.70
N ASN A 536 2.97 15.15 1.34
CA ASN A 536 3.24 13.98 2.19
C ASN A 536 3.91 12.88 1.36
N PRO A 537 5.22 13.03 1.03
CA PRO A 537 5.92 12.05 0.22
C PRO A 537 6.10 10.73 0.99
N ILE A 538 6.12 9.61 0.26
CA ILE A 538 6.39 8.27 0.82
C ILE A 538 7.81 8.20 1.40
N ALA A 539 8.77 8.89 0.76
CA ALA A 539 10.15 9.02 1.23
C ALA A 539 10.63 10.45 0.97
N GLU A 540 11.58 10.94 1.76
CA GLU A 540 12.15 12.29 1.59
C GLU A 540 12.75 12.49 0.20
N THR A 541 13.34 11.44 -0.38
CA THR A 541 13.89 11.41 -1.75
C THR A 541 12.84 11.48 -2.86
N MET A 542 11.54 11.47 -2.52
CA MET A 542 10.41 11.56 -3.45
C MET A 542 9.56 12.82 -3.20
N GLY A 543 10.18 13.90 -2.76
CA GLY A 543 9.50 15.11 -2.28
C GLY A 543 9.00 16.08 -3.37
N MET A 544 9.31 15.85 -4.65
CA MET A 544 9.02 16.80 -5.74
C MET A 544 8.65 16.07 -7.05
N MET A 545 7.66 16.59 -7.79
CA MET A 545 7.40 16.13 -9.16
C MET A 545 8.53 16.58 -10.09
N ARG A 546 8.98 15.70 -11.00
CA ARG A 546 10.07 16.00 -11.93
C ARG A 546 9.68 17.02 -12.99
N PRO A 547 10.35 18.17 -13.09
CA PRO A 547 10.14 19.15 -14.18
C PRO A 547 10.98 18.88 -15.42
N THR A 548 11.93 17.93 -15.35
CA THR A 548 12.84 17.51 -16.41
C THR A 548 13.17 16.02 -16.24
N LEU A 549 13.53 15.32 -17.31
CA LEU A 549 14.02 13.95 -17.29
C LEU A 549 15.54 13.85 -17.04
N LEU A 550 16.25 14.99 -17.04
CA LEU A 550 17.71 15.04 -16.92
C LEU A 550 18.21 14.30 -15.67
N TRP A 551 17.60 14.58 -14.50
CA TRP A 551 17.96 13.92 -13.26
C TRP A 551 17.75 12.39 -13.33
N SER A 552 16.62 11.95 -13.83
CA SER A 552 16.26 10.53 -13.88
C SER A 552 17.28 9.74 -14.72
N VAL A 553 17.62 10.27 -15.88
CA VAL A 553 18.60 9.67 -16.79
C VAL A 553 20.02 9.67 -16.19
N LEU A 554 20.41 10.78 -15.54
CA LEU A 554 21.73 10.87 -14.88
C LEU A 554 21.83 9.90 -13.70
N ASN A 555 20.76 9.73 -12.94
CA ASN A 555 20.74 8.76 -11.85
C ASN A 555 20.89 7.31 -12.37
N ASN A 556 20.22 6.96 -13.47
CA ASN A 556 20.43 5.66 -14.12
C ASN A 556 21.87 5.49 -14.59
N ILE A 557 22.49 6.52 -15.17
CA ILE A 557 23.91 6.48 -15.58
C ILE A 557 24.80 6.20 -14.36
N LYS A 558 24.64 6.99 -13.28
CA LYS A 558 25.37 6.79 -12.02
C LYS A 558 25.24 5.37 -11.49
N GLU A 559 24.01 4.86 -11.40
CA GLU A 559 23.76 3.51 -10.89
C GLU A 559 24.40 2.41 -11.73
N ASN A 560 24.39 2.56 -13.06
CA ASN A 560 25.03 1.61 -13.96
C ASN A 560 26.57 1.67 -13.87
N LEU A 561 27.15 2.86 -13.77
CA LEU A 561 28.60 3.04 -13.55
C LEU A 561 29.04 2.40 -12.22
N ASN A 562 28.24 2.55 -11.15
CA ASN A 562 28.51 1.92 -9.86
C ASN A 562 28.43 0.39 -9.90
N ARG A 563 27.71 -0.16 -10.88
CA ARG A 563 27.66 -1.61 -11.18
C ARG A 563 28.67 -2.04 -12.26
N ASN A 564 29.67 -1.21 -12.55
CA ASN A 564 30.72 -1.47 -13.53
C ASN A 564 30.22 -1.72 -14.96
N GLN A 565 29.10 -1.06 -15.34
CA GLN A 565 28.69 -1.00 -16.74
C GLN A 565 29.46 0.12 -17.42
N ASP A 566 30.17 -0.20 -18.47
CA ASP A 566 31.08 0.69 -19.22
C ASP A 566 30.52 1.17 -20.56
N SER A 567 29.34 0.69 -20.95
CA SER A 567 28.64 1.07 -22.18
C SER A 567 27.16 1.29 -21.87
N ILE A 568 26.79 2.54 -21.68
CA ILE A 568 25.43 2.95 -21.27
C ILE A 568 24.80 3.75 -22.42
N LYS A 569 23.68 3.25 -22.95
CA LYS A 569 22.89 3.89 -24.01
C LYS A 569 21.42 3.72 -23.64
N ILE A 570 20.84 4.71 -23.01
CA ILE A 570 19.48 4.63 -22.47
C ILE A 570 18.58 5.75 -22.99
N PHE A 571 17.29 5.52 -22.96
CA PHE A 571 16.29 6.56 -23.20
C PHE A 571 15.07 6.39 -22.31
N GLU A 572 14.37 7.49 -22.07
CA GLU A 572 13.06 7.53 -21.41
C GLU A 572 12.09 8.40 -22.22
N VAL A 573 10.85 7.93 -22.40
CA VAL A 573 9.75 8.72 -22.95
C VAL A 573 8.68 8.83 -21.87
N ALA A 574 8.58 10.00 -21.25
CA ALA A 574 7.74 10.17 -20.08
C ALA A 574 7.27 11.61 -19.88
N LYS A 575 6.31 11.79 -18.97
CA LYS A 575 5.81 13.10 -18.59
C LYS A 575 6.75 13.83 -17.64
N VAL A 576 6.82 15.15 -17.82
CA VAL A 576 7.35 16.12 -16.87
C VAL A 576 6.24 17.06 -16.40
N PHE A 577 6.42 17.69 -15.25
CA PHE A 577 5.35 18.39 -14.55
C PHE A 577 5.80 19.80 -14.17
N LYS A 578 4.95 20.80 -14.48
CA LYS A 578 5.14 22.20 -14.08
C LYS A 578 3.92 22.70 -13.34
N LYS A 579 4.12 23.61 -12.40
CA LYS A 579 3.01 24.27 -11.69
C LYS A 579 2.24 25.17 -12.66
N ALA A 580 0.91 25.09 -12.60
CA ALA A 580 0.01 25.98 -13.29
C ALA A 580 -1.06 26.51 -12.31
N GLU A 581 -1.96 27.37 -12.76
CA GLU A 581 -2.92 28.04 -11.86
C GLU A 581 -3.89 27.09 -11.17
N GLU A 582 -4.48 26.12 -11.87
CA GLU A 582 -5.44 25.17 -11.29
C GLU A 582 -4.89 23.75 -11.16
N LEU A 583 -4.31 23.23 -12.24
CA LEU A 583 -3.76 21.86 -12.31
C LEU A 583 -2.33 21.90 -12.82
N ALA A 584 -1.59 20.81 -12.64
CA ALA A 584 -0.25 20.67 -13.19
C ALA A 584 -0.29 20.71 -14.72
N GLN A 585 0.63 21.45 -15.35
CA GLN A 585 0.92 21.29 -16.77
C GLN A 585 1.75 20.03 -16.95
N GLU A 586 1.34 19.14 -17.83
CA GLU A 586 2.00 17.88 -18.16
C GLU A 586 2.49 17.92 -19.61
N ASP A 587 3.81 17.83 -19.79
CA ASP A 587 4.43 17.74 -21.10
C ASP A 587 5.10 16.37 -21.29
N MET A 588 4.98 15.78 -22.47
CA MET A 588 5.69 14.56 -22.82
C MET A 588 7.09 14.92 -23.31
N HIS A 589 8.11 14.37 -22.66
CA HIS A 589 9.50 14.54 -23.03
C HIS A 589 10.14 13.21 -23.44
N ILE A 590 11.18 13.30 -24.22
CA ILE A 590 12.13 12.23 -24.51
C ILE A 590 13.46 12.65 -23.90
N ALA A 591 14.09 11.76 -23.15
CA ALA A 591 15.48 11.92 -22.77
C ALA A 591 16.32 10.77 -23.34
N ILE A 592 17.53 11.07 -23.82
CA ILE A 592 18.53 10.09 -24.25
C ILE A 592 19.77 10.32 -23.41
N GLY A 593 20.34 9.27 -22.84
CA GLY A 593 21.58 9.34 -22.07
C GLY A 593 22.62 8.35 -22.59
N ILE A 594 23.84 8.83 -22.85
CA ILE A 594 24.97 7.97 -23.18
C ILE A 594 26.16 8.26 -22.28
N CYS A 595 26.86 7.21 -21.85
CA CYS A 595 28.04 7.35 -21.01
C CYS A 595 28.95 6.13 -21.17
N GLY A 596 30.26 6.32 -21.14
CA GLY A 596 31.27 5.28 -21.27
C GLY A 596 31.72 5.07 -22.70
N ARG A 597 31.67 3.84 -23.22
CA ARG A 597 32.26 3.47 -24.49
C ARG A 597 31.28 2.75 -25.42
N ASP A 598 31.53 2.84 -26.76
CA ASP A 598 30.60 2.30 -27.76
C ASP A 598 30.44 0.77 -27.70
N ARG A 599 31.47 0.06 -27.24
CA ARG A 599 31.52 -1.42 -27.12
C ARG A 599 32.53 -1.87 -26.06
N LYS A 600 32.48 -3.16 -25.71
CA LYS A 600 33.49 -3.77 -24.86
C LYS A 600 34.83 -3.86 -25.63
N SER A 601 35.93 -3.72 -24.89
CA SER A 601 37.28 -3.93 -25.47
C SER A 601 37.43 -5.36 -26.00
N LEU A 602 37.79 -5.48 -27.28
CA LEU A 602 38.04 -6.74 -27.94
C LEU A 602 39.53 -6.80 -28.30
N TRP A 603 39.99 -7.98 -28.67
CA TRP A 603 41.40 -8.21 -29.06
C TRP A 603 41.82 -7.48 -30.35
N ASP A 604 40.85 -7.22 -31.24
CA ASP A 604 41.04 -6.66 -32.57
C ASP A 604 40.63 -5.17 -32.69
N ALA A 605 39.95 -4.64 -31.69
CA ALA A 605 39.46 -3.26 -31.71
C ALA A 605 39.46 -2.62 -30.34
N LYS A 606 39.96 -1.40 -30.22
CA LYS A 606 39.79 -0.55 -29.03
C LYS A 606 38.44 0.15 -29.08
N PRO A 607 37.70 0.15 -27.98
CA PRO A 607 36.43 0.88 -27.89
C PRO A 607 36.68 2.40 -27.89
N GLU A 608 35.85 3.13 -28.60
CA GLU A 608 35.84 4.60 -28.57
C GLU A 608 34.95 5.10 -27.44
N ALA A 609 35.39 6.18 -26.76
CA ALA A 609 34.57 6.84 -25.75
C ALA A 609 33.42 7.58 -26.44
N TYR A 610 32.26 7.52 -25.82
CA TYR A 610 31.13 8.35 -26.28
C TYR A 610 31.50 9.83 -26.22
N ASP A 611 31.00 10.57 -27.22
CA ASP A 611 31.24 11.99 -27.34
C ASP A 611 29.95 12.76 -27.72
N PHE A 612 30.12 14.06 -27.89
CA PHE A 612 29.03 14.97 -28.28
C PHE A 612 28.44 14.57 -29.66
N TYR A 613 29.31 14.13 -30.61
CA TYR A 613 28.84 13.83 -31.95
C TYR A 613 28.06 12.53 -32.04
N MET A 614 28.39 11.54 -31.23
CA MET A 614 27.58 10.31 -31.12
C MET A 614 26.19 10.61 -30.60
N LEU A 615 26.04 11.42 -29.51
CA LEU A 615 24.74 11.85 -29.03
C LEU A 615 23.97 12.66 -30.10
N LYS A 616 24.69 13.58 -30.79
CA LYS A 616 24.13 14.35 -31.91
C LYS A 616 23.57 13.42 -32.99
N GLY A 617 24.29 12.35 -33.36
CA GLY A 617 23.83 11.35 -34.32
C GLY A 617 22.52 10.69 -33.91
N TYR A 618 22.38 10.24 -32.67
CA TYR A 618 21.10 9.69 -32.16
C TYR A 618 19.96 10.69 -32.23
N VAL A 619 20.23 11.96 -31.89
CA VAL A 619 19.21 13.04 -31.94
C VAL A 619 18.78 13.30 -33.39
N GLU A 620 19.75 13.44 -34.34
CA GLU A 620 19.47 13.71 -35.75
C GLU A 620 18.75 12.54 -36.42
N GLU A 621 19.16 11.30 -36.12
CA GLU A 621 18.50 10.10 -36.63
C GLU A 621 17.06 9.99 -36.15
N TYR A 622 16.81 10.25 -34.85
CA TYR A 622 15.44 10.31 -34.33
C TYR A 622 14.60 11.37 -35.06
N LEU A 623 15.11 12.61 -35.20
CA LEU A 623 14.41 13.70 -35.89
C LEU A 623 14.09 13.36 -37.35
N GLU A 624 15.00 12.71 -38.05
CA GLU A 624 14.83 12.25 -39.43
C GLU A 624 13.72 11.17 -39.51
N LEU A 625 13.78 10.15 -38.66
CA LEU A 625 12.82 9.03 -38.65
C LEU A 625 11.40 9.49 -38.29
N VAL A 626 11.25 10.52 -37.47
CA VAL A 626 9.92 11.14 -37.21
C VAL A 626 9.53 12.23 -38.22
N GLY A 627 10.36 12.49 -39.23
CA GLY A 627 10.09 13.37 -40.35
C GLY A 627 10.23 14.87 -40.06
N VAL A 628 11.04 15.23 -39.06
CA VAL A 628 11.35 16.66 -38.78
C VAL A 628 12.57 17.07 -39.60
N LYS A 629 12.31 17.74 -40.73
CA LYS A 629 13.34 18.09 -41.72
C LYS A 629 13.92 19.51 -41.60
N LYS A 630 13.28 20.42 -40.87
CA LYS A 630 13.66 21.82 -40.79
C LYS A 630 13.94 22.24 -39.37
N TYR A 631 15.12 22.00 -38.90
CA TYR A 631 15.61 22.44 -37.60
C TYR A 631 17.01 23.05 -37.73
N LYS A 632 17.45 23.75 -36.70
CA LYS A 632 18.83 24.26 -36.57
C LYS A 632 19.39 23.87 -35.22
N LEU A 633 20.66 23.63 -35.18
CA LEU A 633 21.45 23.45 -33.97
C LEU A 633 22.17 24.75 -33.64
N GLU A 634 21.87 25.32 -32.47
CA GLU A 634 22.51 26.57 -32.02
C GLU A 634 23.13 26.36 -30.65
N ARG A 635 24.15 27.16 -30.28
CA ARG A 635 24.75 27.05 -28.94
C ARG A 635 23.67 27.29 -27.87
N THR A 636 23.65 26.44 -26.87
CA THR A 636 22.69 26.61 -25.76
C THR A 636 23.22 27.58 -24.69
N ALA A 637 22.27 28.27 -24.06
CA ALA A 637 22.52 29.01 -22.81
C ALA A 637 22.15 28.22 -21.57
N ASN A 638 21.71 26.93 -21.71
CA ASN A 638 21.30 26.08 -20.60
C ASN A 638 22.52 25.66 -19.77
N SER A 639 22.62 26.19 -18.55
CA SER A 639 23.75 25.98 -17.65
C SER A 639 23.83 24.59 -17.04
N ASN A 640 22.86 23.71 -17.29
CA ASN A 640 22.97 22.29 -16.93
C ASN A 640 23.95 21.53 -17.85
N PHE A 641 24.36 22.14 -18.96
CA PHE A 641 25.24 21.56 -19.96
C PHE A 641 26.57 22.29 -20.04
N HIS A 642 27.57 21.60 -20.56
CA HIS A 642 28.90 22.16 -20.80
C HIS A 642 28.87 23.29 -21.84
N PRO A 643 29.40 24.48 -21.57
CA PRO A 643 29.22 25.65 -22.43
C PRO A 643 29.81 25.54 -23.85
N GLY A 644 30.77 24.62 -24.04
CA GLY A 644 31.41 24.41 -25.35
C GLY A 644 31.01 23.12 -26.05
N ARG A 645 30.21 22.25 -25.43
CA ARG A 645 29.82 20.94 -25.98
C ARG A 645 28.34 20.65 -25.76
N ALA A 646 27.48 21.64 -26.09
CA ALA A 646 26.04 21.49 -26.01
C ALA A 646 25.36 22.37 -27.04
N ALA A 647 24.14 21.98 -27.47
CA ALA A 647 23.34 22.69 -28.46
C ALA A 647 21.86 22.62 -28.18
N ASP A 648 21.13 23.66 -28.56
CA ASP A 648 19.66 23.68 -28.62
C ASP A 648 19.20 23.21 -29.99
N ILE A 649 18.10 22.46 -30.01
CA ILE A 649 17.35 22.06 -31.21
C ILE A 649 16.27 23.13 -31.43
N LYS A 650 16.43 23.94 -32.48
CA LYS A 650 15.49 25.04 -32.77
C LYS A 650 14.69 24.79 -34.05
N ILE A 651 13.39 25.04 -33.98
CA ILE A 651 12.50 25.10 -35.15
C ILE A 651 11.91 26.51 -35.22
N GLY A 652 12.42 27.29 -36.14
CA GLY A 652 12.14 28.74 -36.17
C GLY A 652 12.76 29.43 -34.93
N LYS A 653 11.91 30.01 -34.08
CA LYS A 653 12.33 30.64 -32.80
C LYS A 653 12.14 29.73 -31.59
N LEU A 654 11.47 28.57 -31.77
CA LEU A 654 11.14 27.65 -30.69
C LEU A 654 12.27 26.70 -30.42
N VAL A 655 12.70 26.59 -29.15
CA VAL A 655 13.60 25.53 -28.68
C VAL A 655 12.74 24.31 -28.34
N VAL A 656 12.91 23.22 -29.05
CA VAL A 656 12.17 21.96 -28.84
C VAL A 656 12.96 20.92 -28.05
N GLY A 657 14.26 21.18 -27.83
CA GLY A 657 15.11 20.31 -27.02
C GLY A 657 16.51 20.89 -26.87
N THR A 658 17.26 20.32 -25.95
CA THR A 658 18.68 20.64 -25.70
C THR A 658 19.44 19.34 -25.51
N PHE A 659 20.67 19.28 -26.02
CA PHE A 659 21.53 18.10 -25.84
C PHE A 659 23.00 18.52 -25.71
N GLY A 660 23.78 17.66 -25.04
CA GLY A 660 25.22 17.88 -24.92
C GLY A 660 25.85 17.13 -23.75
N GLU A 661 27.12 17.49 -23.50
CA GLU A 661 27.81 17.05 -22.29
C GLU A 661 27.18 17.71 -21.07
N VAL A 662 26.91 16.96 -20.03
CA VAL A 662 26.42 17.48 -18.75
C VAL A 662 27.49 18.40 -18.13
N HIS A 663 27.06 19.47 -17.47
CA HIS A 663 28.00 20.39 -16.82
C HIS A 663 28.89 19.64 -15.82
N PRO A 664 30.24 19.85 -15.84
CA PRO A 664 31.16 19.13 -14.94
C PRO A 664 30.78 19.22 -13.46
N ASP A 665 30.32 20.38 -12.98
CA ASP A 665 29.90 20.56 -11.58
C ASP A 665 28.69 19.69 -11.20
N ILE A 666 27.77 19.44 -12.16
CA ILE A 666 26.64 18.54 -11.96
C ILE A 666 27.12 17.09 -11.95
N ALA A 667 28.00 16.73 -12.89
CA ALA A 667 28.57 15.39 -12.95
C ALA A 667 29.35 15.04 -11.66
N GLU A 668 30.13 15.99 -11.12
CA GLU A 668 30.84 15.83 -9.86
C GLU A 668 29.89 15.64 -8.68
N LYS A 669 28.86 16.50 -8.53
CA LYS A 669 27.85 16.37 -7.46
C LYS A 669 27.04 15.07 -7.54
N MET A 670 26.90 14.51 -8.72
CA MET A 670 26.26 13.23 -8.95
C MET A 670 27.21 12.02 -8.89
N ASP A 671 28.50 12.26 -8.57
CA ASP A 671 29.53 11.21 -8.52
C ASP A 671 29.72 10.48 -9.88
N ILE A 672 29.55 11.19 -10.99
CA ILE A 672 29.82 10.74 -12.35
C ILE A 672 31.16 11.33 -12.78
N THR A 673 32.28 10.83 -12.22
CA THR A 673 33.60 11.41 -12.39
C THR A 673 34.51 10.59 -13.30
N LYS A 674 34.22 9.31 -13.50
CA LYS A 674 35.08 8.38 -14.27
C LYS A 674 34.97 8.57 -15.78
N GLU A 675 33.75 8.86 -16.25
CA GLU A 675 33.41 9.00 -17.65
C GLU A 675 32.54 10.23 -17.87
N ARG A 676 32.53 10.80 -19.08
CA ARG A 676 31.66 11.92 -19.42
C ARG A 676 30.26 11.44 -19.73
N ALA A 677 29.26 12.12 -19.17
CA ALA A 677 27.87 11.86 -19.47
C ALA A 677 27.34 12.85 -20.50
N TYR A 678 26.66 12.36 -21.50
CA TYR A 678 25.99 13.16 -22.52
C TYR A 678 24.49 12.86 -22.47
N VAL A 679 23.67 13.90 -22.42
CA VAL A 679 22.21 13.78 -22.33
C VAL A 679 21.54 14.69 -23.35
N ALA A 680 20.48 14.18 -23.96
CA ALA A 680 19.53 14.96 -24.74
C ALA A 680 18.18 14.96 -24.06
N GLU A 681 17.49 16.10 -24.03
CA GLU A 681 16.10 16.18 -23.63
C GLU A 681 15.30 16.94 -24.69
N ILE A 682 14.23 16.32 -25.21
CA ILE A 682 13.40 16.83 -26.30
C ILE A 682 11.94 16.89 -25.82
N ASN A 683 11.31 18.03 -25.93
CA ASN A 683 9.88 18.17 -25.66
C ASN A 683 9.07 17.62 -26.83
N LEU A 684 8.55 16.39 -26.64
CA LEU A 684 7.75 15.69 -27.66
C LEU A 684 6.40 16.36 -27.87
N SER A 685 5.82 16.97 -26.81
CA SER A 685 4.57 17.73 -26.92
C SER A 685 4.69 18.92 -27.85
N LEU A 686 5.82 19.61 -27.89
CA LEU A 686 6.13 20.70 -28.82
C LEU A 686 6.54 20.18 -30.21
N LEU A 687 7.35 19.11 -30.24
CA LEU A 687 7.88 18.58 -31.48
C LEU A 687 6.80 18.00 -32.42
N LYS A 688 5.71 17.42 -31.83
CA LYS A 688 4.67 16.67 -32.54
C LYS A 688 4.06 17.46 -33.76
N GLN A 689 3.92 18.76 -33.65
CA GLN A 689 3.36 19.59 -34.69
C GLN A 689 4.24 19.74 -35.94
N TYR A 690 5.52 19.41 -35.85
CA TYR A 690 6.51 19.46 -36.90
C TYR A 690 6.86 18.06 -37.48
N MET A 691 6.32 17.00 -36.90
CA MET A 691 6.53 15.62 -37.37
C MET A 691 5.68 15.37 -38.64
N SER A 692 6.24 14.64 -39.56
CA SER A 692 5.54 14.33 -40.83
C SER A 692 5.89 12.92 -41.31
N LYS A 693 4.86 12.11 -41.53
CA LYS A 693 4.99 10.79 -42.16
C LYS A 693 4.79 10.81 -43.68
N LYS A 694 4.68 12.00 -44.28
CA LYS A 694 4.48 12.11 -45.74
C LYS A 694 5.81 11.88 -46.44
N PHE A 695 5.98 10.70 -47.01
CA PHE A 695 7.08 10.43 -47.92
C PHE A 695 6.72 11.00 -49.31
N LYS A 696 7.64 11.79 -49.83
CA LYS A 696 7.59 12.23 -51.21
C LYS A 696 8.56 11.35 -52.02
N TYR A 697 7.99 10.59 -52.93
CA TYR A 697 8.83 9.81 -53.86
C TYR A 697 9.66 10.75 -54.73
N GLU A 698 10.99 10.58 -54.74
CA GLU A 698 11.90 11.21 -55.63
C GLU A 698 12.51 10.15 -56.58
N ARG A 699 12.53 10.43 -57.85
CA ARG A 699 13.05 9.53 -58.84
C ARG A 699 14.57 9.40 -58.65
N ILE A 700 15.10 8.14 -58.61
CA ILE A 700 16.52 7.91 -58.57
C ILE A 700 17.18 8.56 -59.78
N VAL A 701 18.18 9.40 -59.52
CA VAL A 701 18.95 10.08 -60.57
C VAL A 701 19.86 9.09 -61.26
N LYS A 702 19.78 9.02 -62.63
CA LYS A 702 20.53 8.04 -63.41
C LYS A 702 21.93 8.55 -63.81
N TYR A 703 22.21 9.81 -63.57
CA TYR A 703 23.46 10.43 -63.95
C TYR A 703 24.52 10.32 -62.86
N PRO A 704 25.82 10.14 -63.24
CA PRO A 704 26.89 9.98 -62.24
C PRO A 704 27.10 11.26 -61.43
N GLU A 705 27.51 11.09 -60.19
CA GLU A 705 27.97 12.17 -59.31
C GLU A 705 29.46 12.45 -59.51
N VAL A 706 29.87 13.63 -59.11
CA VAL A 706 31.27 14.07 -59.11
C VAL A 706 31.60 14.63 -57.72
N THR A 707 32.64 14.13 -57.08
CA THR A 707 33.10 14.62 -55.80
C THR A 707 34.26 15.58 -55.93
N ARG A 708 34.27 16.64 -55.10
CA ARG A 708 35.37 17.60 -55.01
C ARG A 708 35.65 17.96 -53.56
N ASP A 709 36.90 17.83 -53.15
CA ASP A 709 37.31 18.19 -51.80
C ASP A 709 37.93 19.59 -51.76
N LEU A 710 37.58 20.32 -50.71
CA LEU A 710 38.09 21.67 -50.45
C LEU A 710 38.57 21.78 -49.02
N ALA A 711 39.83 22.25 -48.85
CA ALA A 711 40.40 22.61 -47.57
C ALA A 711 40.39 24.12 -47.40
N ILE A 712 39.63 24.60 -46.42
CA ILE A 712 39.33 26.03 -46.21
C ILE A 712 39.88 26.47 -44.87
N VAL A 713 40.71 27.48 -44.86
CA VAL A 713 41.18 28.13 -43.62
C VAL A 713 40.22 29.24 -43.22
N LEU A 714 39.70 29.17 -42.00
CA LEU A 714 38.70 30.05 -41.45
C LEU A 714 39.09 30.56 -40.07
N ASP A 715 38.53 31.71 -39.67
CA ASP A 715 38.54 32.11 -38.25
C ASP A 715 37.88 31.05 -37.35
N ASP A 716 38.45 30.83 -36.18
CA ASP A 716 37.98 29.77 -35.27
C ASP A 716 36.55 30.00 -34.80
N SER A 717 36.07 31.23 -34.74
CA SER A 717 34.71 31.60 -34.38
C SER A 717 33.63 31.25 -35.42
N VAL A 718 34.03 30.97 -36.67
CA VAL A 718 33.08 30.62 -37.76
C VAL A 718 32.48 29.24 -37.47
N LEU A 719 31.13 29.18 -37.44
CA LEU A 719 30.39 27.94 -37.32
C LEU A 719 30.39 27.21 -38.67
N VAL A 720 31.00 25.99 -38.69
CA VAL A 720 31.10 25.20 -39.94
C VAL A 720 29.75 24.81 -40.49
N GLY A 721 28.77 24.52 -39.64
CA GLY A 721 27.38 24.22 -40.08
C GLY A 721 26.74 25.35 -40.88
N ASP A 722 26.87 26.60 -40.42
CA ASP A 722 26.34 27.75 -41.12
C ASP A 722 27.00 27.96 -42.51
N MET A 723 28.30 27.62 -42.59
CA MET A 723 29.04 27.67 -43.85
C MET A 723 28.55 26.57 -44.82
N ILE A 724 28.41 25.33 -44.33
CA ILE A 724 27.88 24.19 -45.11
C ILE A 724 26.47 24.49 -45.60
N ASP A 725 25.59 25.02 -44.78
CA ASP A 725 24.23 25.41 -45.17
C ASP A 725 24.20 26.52 -46.22
N ALA A 726 25.12 27.42 -46.14
CA ALA A 726 25.25 28.48 -47.14
C ALA A 726 25.81 27.92 -48.48
N ILE A 727 26.80 27.03 -48.42
CA ILE A 727 27.37 26.39 -49.62
C ILE A 727 26.29 25.56 -50.36
N LYS A 728 25.48 24.74 -49.63
CA LYS A 728 24.40 23.94 -50.23
C LYS A 728 23.41 24.79 -51.05
N LYS A 729 23.23 26.05 -50.72
CA LYS A 729 22.33 26.96 -51.37
C LYS A 729 22.93 27.68 -52.59
N THR A 730 24.20 27.52 -52.86
CA THR A 730 24.86 28.26 -53.98
C THR A 730 24.53 27.67 -55.35
N SER A 731 24.19 26.37 -55.43
CA SER A 731 23.84 25.73 -56.68
C SER A 731 22.95 24.48 -56.45
N ASP A 732 21.99 24.27 -57.35
CA ASP A 732 21.12 23.08 -57.38
C ASP A 732 21.87 21.79 -57.76
N PHE A 733 23.11 21.91 -58.23
CA PHE A 733 23.99 20.76 -58.54
C PHE A 733 24.64 20.19 -57.29
N ILE A 734 24.68 20.92 -56.16
CA ILE A 734 25.25 20.42 -54.91
C ILE A 734 24.23 19.51 -54.26
N GLU A 735 24.52 18.20 -54.24
CA GLU A 735 23.69 17.17 -53.60
C GLU A 735 23.99 17.09 -52.10
N THR A 736 25.28 16.92 -51.73
CA THR A 736 25.75 16.91 -50.35
C THR A 736 27.01 17.77 -50.16
N VAL A 737 27.20 18.23 -48.92
CA VAL A 737 28.41 18.88 -48.44
C VAL A 737 28.73 18.20 -47.11
N GLU A 738 29.86 17.47 -47.09
CA GLU A 738 30.26 16.72 -45.92
C GLU A 738 31.55 17.24 -45.33
N LEU A 739 31.57 17.43 -44.01
CA LEU A 739 32.77 17.77 -43.28
C LEU A 739 33.50 16.47 -42.95
N PHE A 740 34.75 16.32 -43.36
CA PHE A 740 35.52 15.10 -43.05
C PHE A 740 36.79 15.36 -42.25
N ASP A 741 37.27 16.62 -42.12
CA ASP A 741 38.41 16.92 -41.24
C ASP A 741 38.39 18.38 -40.74
N ILE A 742 38.84 18.60 -39.51
CA ILE A 742 39.12 19.93 -38.94
C ILE A 742 40.51 19.85 -38.30
N TYR A 743 41.42 20.65 -38.85
CA TYR A 743 42.78 20.68 -38.37
C TYR A 743 43.08 22.06 -37.69
N LYS A 744 43.69 21.99 -36.51
CA LYS A 744 44.30 23.10 -35.79
C LYS A 744 45.68 22.68 -35.36
N GLY A 745 46.73 23.40 -35.74
CA GLY A 745 48.09 23.02 -35.35
C GLY A 745 49.16 23.75 -36.13
N GLU A 746 50.39 23.19 -36.16
CA GLU A 746 51.51 23.71 -36.96
C GLU A 746 51.09 23.96 -38.40
N HIS A 747 51.38 25.08 -38.97
CA HIS A 747 51.00 25.58 -40.31
C HIS A 747 49.59 26.21 -40.45
N ILE A 748 48.85 26.40 -39.35
CA ILE A 748 47.61 27.21 -39.29
C ILE A 748 47.85 28.37 -38.35
N GLU A 749 47.56 29.62 -38.81
CA GLU A 749 47.68 30.80 -38.02
C GLU A 749 46.85 30.74 -36.71
N ALA A 750 47.40 31.24 -35.60
CA ALA A 750 46.72 31.24 -34.31
C ALA A 750 45.39 31.98 -34.43
N GLY A 751 44.30 31.38 -33.89
CA GLY A 751 42.94 31.85 -34.03
C GLY A 751 42.22 31.40 -35.32
N LYS A 752 42.86 30.61 -36.14
CA LYS A 752 42.25 30.01 -37.36
C LYS A 752 42.17 28.49 -37.26
N LYS A 753 41.34 27.88 -38.09
CA LYS A 753 41.18 26.43 -38.31
C LYS A 753 41.12 26.10 -39.79
N SER A 754 41.66 24.97 -40.19
CA SER A 754 41.46 24.42 -41.53
C SER A 754 40.28 23.43 -41.49
N VAL A 755 39.31 23.62 -42.35
CA VAL A 755 38.10 22.82 -42.47
C VAL A 755 38.11 22.12 -43.83
N ALA A 756 38.14 20.81 -43.84
CA ALA A 756 38.09 20.03 -45.07
C ALA A 756 36.66 19.53 -45.33
N ILE A 757 36.09 19.92 -46.46
CA ILE A 757 34.76 19.51 -46.87
C ILE A 757 34.77 18.80 -48.22
N SER A 758 33.88 17.77 -48.36
CA SER A 758 33.63 17.08 -49.61
C SER A 758 32.32 17.53 -50.23
N LEU A 759 32.35 17.95 -51.45
CA LEU A 759 31.19 18.40 -52.22
C LEU A 759 30.78 17.31 -53.21
N THR A 760 29.61 16.70 -53.03
CA THR A 760 29.02 15.80 -54.05
C THR A 760 28.14 16.62 -54.98
N LEU A 761 28.50 16.64 -56.23
CA LEU A 761 27.83 17.37 -57.29
C LEU A 761 27.08 16.43 -58.23
N ARG A 762 25.84 16.69 -58.55
CA ARG A 762 25.03 15.87 -59.45
C ARG A 762 24.00 16.72 -60.21
N ASN A 763 23.89 16.45 -61.52
CA ASN A 763 22.81 17.02 -62.32
C ASN A 763 21.65 16.04 -62.48
N LYS A 764 20.45 16.41 -62.09
CA LYS A 764 19.22 15.57 -62.11
C LYS A 764 18.72 15.27 -63.54
N VAL A 765 19.14 16.03 -64.53
CA VAL A 765 18.60 15.96 -65.91
C VAL A 765 19.65 15.62 -66.97
N GLY A 766 20.95 15.55 -66.63
CA GLY A 766 22.03 15.26 -67.53
C GLY A 766 23.37 14.98 -66.83
N THR A 767 24.37 14.60 -67.61
CA THR A 767 25.73 14.45 -67.06
C THR A 767 26.38 15.81 -66.85
N LEU A 768 27.04 16.03 -65.71
CA LEU A 768 27.80 17.27 -65.44
C LEU A 768 28.99 17.39 -66.37
N LYS A 769 29.19 18.59 -66.91
CA LYS A 769 30.37 18.95 -67.68
C LYS A 769 31.37 19.64 -66.80
N GLU A 770 32.66 19.59 -67.12
CA GLU A 770 33.75 20.22 -66.36
C GLU A 770 33.54 21.76 -66.18
N GLU A 771 32.93 22.41 -67.16
CA GLU A 771 32.59 23.83 -67.08
C GLU A 771 31.53 24.13 -66.00
N ASP A 772 30.54 23.21 -65.79
CA ASP A 772 29.50 23.36 -64.79
C ASP A 772 30.09 23.13 -63.39
N ILE A 773 30.99 22.17 -63.22
CA ILE A 773 31.71 21.87 -61.98
C ILE A 773 32.52 23.11 -61.56
N THR A 774 33.34 23.66 -62.52
CA THR A 774 34.17 24.82 -62.24
C THR A 774 33.32 26.00 -61.76
N LYS A 775 32.20 26.28 -62.47
CA LYS A 775 31.29 27.37 -62.09
C LYS A 775 30.72 27.21 -60.68
N VAL A 776 30.41 25.95 -60.28
CA VAL A 776 29.92 25.69 -58.92
C VAL A 776 31.01 25.94 -57.90
N ILE A 777 32.20 25.43 -58.16
CA ILE A 777 33.38 25.60 -57.27
C ILE A 777 33.71 27.09 -57.10
N ASP A 778 33.75 27.84 -58.20
CA ASP A 778 34.02 29.30 -58.15
C ASP A 778 32.99 30.03 -57.32
N LYS A 779 31.67 29.69 -57.40
CA LYS A 779 30.64 30.25 -56.56
C LYS A 779 30.82 29.92 -55.09
N VAL A 780 31.18 28.67 -54.77
CA VAL A 780 31.48 28.23 -53.39
C VAL A 780 32.68 29.01 -52.85
N LEU A 781 33.75 29.11 -53.58
CA LEU A 781 34.96 29.85 -53.22
C LEU A 781 34.70 31.34 -52.97
N ASN A 782 33.93 31.95 -53.90
CA ASN A 782 33.53 33.37 -53.72
C ASN A 782 32.65 33.57 -52.47
N LEU A 783 31.69 32.68 -52.20
CA LEU A 783 30.89 32.73 -50.97
C LEU A 783 31.80 32.62 -49.73
N VAL A 784 32.72 31.65 -49.69
CA VAL A 784 33.63 31.43 -48.58
C VAL A 784 34.48 32.64 -48.31
N ARG A 785 35.06 33.23 -49.38
CA ARG A 785 35.89 34.43 -49.28
C ARG A 785 35.10 35.65 -48.80
N THR A 786 33.94 35.93 -49.39
CA THR A 786 33.20 37.16 -49.13
C THR A 786 32.42 37.15 -47.83
N LYS A 787 31.84 36.02 -47.48
CA LYS A 787 30.97 35.92 -46.31
C LYS A 787 31.70 35.41 -45.05
N TYR A 788 32.68 34.52 -45.23
CA TYR A 788 33.33 33.86 -44.09
C TYR A 788 34.82 34.24 -43.98
N MET A 789 35.30 35.13 -44.82
CA MET A 789 36.72 35.54 -44.90
C MET A 789 37.69 34.33 -44.96
N GLY A 790 37.25 33.24 -45.62
CA GLY A 790 37.95 31.99 -45.71
C GLY A 790 38.93 31.99 -46.91
N GLU A 791 40.03 31.30 -46.74
CA GLU A 791 41.06 31.11 -47.76
C GLU A 791 41.26 29.58 -48.00
N ILE A 792 41.56 29.22 -49.25
CA ILE A 792 41.89 27.82 -49.58
C ILE A 792 43.29 27.54 -49.06
N ARG A 793 43.46 26.42 -48.40
CA ARG A 793 44.75 25.88 -48.01
C ARG A 793 45.44 25.33 -49.25
N GLN A 794 46.62 25.89 -49.58
CA GLN A 794 47.45 25.39 -50.69
C GLN A 794 48.13 24.06 -50.29
#